data_871f2894bdcf7a41a520890d266aaf45
#
_entry.id   871f2894bdcf7a41a520890d266aaf45
#
_cell.length_a   1.000
_cell.length_b   1.000
_cell.length_c   1.000
_cell.angle_alpha   90.00
_cell.angle_beta   90.00
_cell.angle_gamma   90.00
#
_symmetry.space_group_name_H-M   'P 1'
#
loop_
_entity.id
_entity.type
_entity.pdbx_description
1 polymer ?
#
loop_
_entity_poly.entity_id
_entity_poly.type
_entity_poly.pdbx_seq_one_letter_code
_entity_poly.pdbx_strand_id
1 'polypeptide(L)'
;MSNITYITKGNADPYAKPRVYFTCHPEDLEQSFRKITEDIFKTHSCAIYYTPDMTGPFDETYLETDEGRMNLLVVPVTRRLLTTSNRTMEQDIPFAKNNGIPILPIMMEMGADLDALYARPDKFGQLQYLYPFSTDMTQIPYAEKLKKYLDTVLISEEMIKRIKDAFDIHIFLSYRKKDRHYAQRLMRLIHKDPQLRDVAIWYDEFLKPSESFMEGIQKALQDSQLFALLVTPSLLEYHPDGTPNFVMAQEYPAATTAGKPILPVEMELTDRTALADRYPGIPNCIDPVDEALLKQQLLQLIPQIVTGAGKQEPEHLFLVGLAYMEGIDMEVDRSRGVEMITAAAEAGLSEAMQRLVDMYSEGAGVELDYHAAARWAARLIDYYTTHYGPEDSNTINAMNNLGIQHMQLGAFSDALHWFERSYQMARQSLGRSHPQTLKILVNLSCAYAGVDQQEKALELNLQARQDHESIWGADGALYRWILSHLAAKYSDLGRYTEAIELEERIYAQLCKEKGEEDPDTLWILSNLAASYWDVDREQEALAATKTVYEGMCKNLGQEHVSTLAAQNNLAVAYGKQEDPDYARGLEIHQQVYRARRRILGEKHPDTLNSMREMAWFHLRLGNHQQAMEMATQAHLLLQEVMGEQSMAAVDAQNVLTQIYNATQAYAQAIESAKKVYALRSRALG
;
A
#
# COMPACT_ATOMS: atom_id res chain seq x y z
N MET A 1 -30.26 -0.83 6.67
CA MET A 1 -29.13 -0.48 5.78
C MET A 1 -27.93 -0.30 6.68
N SER A 2 -26.83 -0.94 6.36
CA SER A 2 -25.59 -0.84 7.15
C SER A 2 -25.07 0.61 7.10
N ASN A 3 -24.84 1.21 8.27
CA ASN A 3 -24.26 2.56 8.37
C ASN A 3 -22.73 2.54 8.23
N ILE A 4 -22.16 1.42 7.78
CA ILE A 4 -20.71 1.26 7.60
C ILE A 4 -20.32 1.81 6.23
N THR A 5 -19.32 2.66 6.22
CA THR A 5 -18.68 3.20 5.01
C THR A 5 -17.20 2.84 5.00
N TYR A 6 -16.51 3.03 3.87
CA TYR A 6 -15.09 2.71 3.77
C TYR A 6 -14.34 3.74 2.93
N ILE A 7 -13.04 3.83 3.17
CA ILE A 7 -12.08 4.57 2.34
C ILE A 7 -10.94 3.63 1.91
N THR A 8 -10.42 3.83 0.71
CA THR A 8 -9.29 3.03 0.17
C THR A 8 -8.20 3.94 -0.37
N LYS A 9 -6.98 3.42 -0.42
CA LYS A 9 -5.87 4.08 -1.13
C LYS A 9 -5.90 3.64 -2.60
N GLY A 10 -6.13 4.58 -3.52
CA GLY A 10 -6.19 4.33 -4.98
C GLY A 10 -7.49 3.66 -5.45
N ASN A 11 -7.59 3.38 -6.76
CA ASN A 11 -8.77 2.81 -7.44
C ASN A 11 -8.95 1.29 -7.24
N ALA A 12 -8.41 0.70 -6.19
CA ALA A 12 -8.49 -0.73 -6.00
C ALA A 12 -9.83 -1.17 -5.41
N ASP A 13 -10.25 -2.36 -5.82
CA ASP A 13 -11.43 -3.04 -5.30
C ASP A 13 -11.34 -3.16 -3.76
N PRO A 14 -12.25 -2.55 -3.00
CA PRO A 14 -12.23 -2.64 -1.54
C PRO A 14 -12.36 -4.08 -1.03
N TYR A 15 -12.95 -4.96 -1.84
CA TYR A 15 -13.14 -6.38 -1.49
C TYR A 15 -11.89 -7.24 -1.69
N ALA A 16 -10.91 -6.77 -2.49
CA ALA A 16 -9.66 -7.47 -2.74
C ALA A 16 -8.51 -7.08 -1.80
N LYS A 17 -8.68 -6.04 -0.97
CA LYS A 17 -7.64 -5.52 -0.07
C LYS A 17 -7.83 -5.99 1.37
N PRO A 18 -6.75 -6.01 2.18
CA PRO A 18 -6.92 -6.18 3.62
C PRO A 18 -7.88 -5.13 4.18
N ARG A 19 -8.75 -5.56 5.09
CA ARG A 19 -9.83 -4.73 5.65
C ARG A 19 -9.52 -4.34 7.08
N VAL A 20 -9.49 -3.05 7.32
CA VAL A 20 -9.27 -2.46 8.66
C VAL A 20 -10.58 -1.82 9.11
N TYR A 21 -11.05 -2.15 10.30
CA TYR A 21 -12.19 -1.45 10.90
C TYR A 21 -11.69 -0.43 11.91
N PHE A 22 -12.14 0.81 11.76
CA PHE A 22 -11.80 1.91 12.65
C PHE A 22 -12.99 2.21 13.56
N THR A 23 -12.76 2.27 14.87
CA THR A 23 -13.76 2.64 15.87
C THR A 23 -13.15 3.50 16.98
N CYS A 24 -13.92 4.44 17.52
CA CYS A 24 -13.47 5.36 18.55
C CYS A 24 -14.65 5.91 19.36
N HIS A 25 -14.37 6.72 20.37
CA HIS A 25 -15.42 7.52 21.00
C HIS A 25 -16.01 8.50 19.96
N PRO A 26 -17.35 8.68 19.88
CA PRO A 26 -18.00 9.52 18.87
C PRO A 26 -17.41 10.93 18.74
N GLU A 27 -17.12 11.58 19.87
CA GLU A 27 -16.57 12.93 19.88
C GLU A 27 -15.08 13.03 19.47
N ASP A 28 -14.39 11.91 19.39
CA ASP A 28 -12.98 11.82 18.97
C ASP A 28 -12.82 11.45 17.49
N LEU A 29 -13.92 11.15 16.79
CA LEU A 29 -13.89 10.61 15.43
C LEU A 29 -13.15 11.56 14.47
N GLU A 30 -13.55 12.80 14.39
CA GLU A 30 -13.01 13.77 13.42
C GLU A 30 -11.49 13.96 13.58
N GLN A 31 -11.03 14.10 14.82
CA GLN A 31 -9.62 14.35 15.13
C GLN A 31 -8.75 13.10 14.97
N SER A 32 -9.23 11.96 15.43
CA SER A 32 -8.44 10.71 15.46
C SER A 32 -8.46 9.97 14.13
N PHE A 33 -9.61 9.94 13.44
CA PHE A 33 -9.79 9.23 12.19
C PHE A 33 -8.82 9.71 11.12
N ARG A 34 -8.81 11.01 10.88
CA ARG A 34 -7.97 11.62 9.86
C ARG A 34 -6.49 11.30 10.05
N LYS A 35 -5.96 11.53 11.27
CA LYS A 35 -4.54 11.31 11.54
C LYS A 35 -4.13 9.86 11.36
N ILE A 36 -4.90 8.93 11.93
CA ILE A 36 -4.55 7.51 11.95
C ILE A 36 -4.71 6.90 10.55
N THR A 37 -5.77 7.26 9.81
CA THR A 37 -5.97 6.77 8.45
C THR A 37 -4.90 7.27 7.49
N GLU A 38 -4.47 8.54 7.62
CA GLU A 38 -3.32 9.07 6.88
C GLU A 38 -2.05 8.27 7.16
N ASP A 39 -1.78 7.96 8.43
CA ASP A 39 -0.59 7.22 8.82
C ASP A 39 -0.62 5.78 8.30
N ILE A 40 -1.78 5.12 8.33
CA ILE A 40 -1.97 3.78 7.75
C ILE A 40 -1.75 3.82 6.23
N PHE A 41 -2.37 4.75 5.52
CA PHE A 41 -2.26 4.86 4.07
C PHE A 41 -0.88 5.31 3.56
N LYS A 42 -0.04 5.94 4.39
CA LYS A 42 1.36 6.20 4.04
C LYS A 42 2.16 4.91 3.89
N THR A 43 1.77 3.87 4.59
CA THR A 43 2.54 2.63 4.71
C THR A 43 1.91 1.46 3.95
N HIS A 44 0.57 1.39 3.89
CA HIS A 44 -0.16 0.22 3.39
C HIS A 44 -1.28 0.56 2.43
N SER A 45 -1.57 -0.41 1.55
CA SER A 45 -2.74 -0.41 0.68
C SER A 45 -3.81 -1.31 1.30
N CYS A 46 -4.81 -0.71 1.96
CA CYS A 46 -5.91 -1.41 2.61
C CYS A 46 -7.23 -0.65 2.43
N ALA A 47 -8.34 -1.28 2.78
CA ALA A 47 -9.62 -0.62 2.92
C ALA A 47 -9.89 -0.36 4.41
N ILE A 48 -10.18 0.88 4.78
CA ILE A 48 -10.53 1.27 6.14
C ILE A 48 -12.02 1.51 6.22
N TYR A 49 -12.70 0.67 6.99
CA TYR A 49 -14.13 0.72 7.24
C TYR A 49 -14.40 1.46 8.54
N TYR A 50 -15.45 2.25 8.59
CA TYR A 50 -15.88 2.98 9.79
C TYR A 50 -17.37 3.30 9.74
N THR A 51 -17.93 3.66 10.88
CA THR A 51 -19.32 4.14 10.96
C THR A 51 -19.28 5.64 11.20
N PRO A 52 -19.79 6.49 10.29
CA PRO A 52 -19.83 7.95 10.48
C PRO A 52 -20.60 8.36 11.74
N ASP A 53 -21.68 7.65 12.04
CA ASP A 53 -22.44 7.82 13.28
C ASP A 53 -22.10 6.71 14.28
N MET A 54 -21.10 6.97 15.14
CA MET A 54 -20.68 6.06 16.19
C MET A 54 -21.69 5.92 17.35
N THR A 55 -22.83 6.62 17.32
CA THR A 55 -23.88 6.52 18.33
C THR A 55 -24.95 5.47 17.98
N GLY A 56 -25.00 5.05 16.72
CA GLY A 56 -25.93 4.03 16.22
C GLY A 56 -25.57 2.61 16.68
N PRO A 57 -26.51 1.64 16.52
CA PRO A 57 -26.24 0.25 16.87
C PRO A 57 -25.15 -0.35 15.96
N PHE A 58 -24.39 -1.26 16.52
CA PHE A 58 -23.38 -2.03 15.81
C PHE A 58 -24.07 -3.06 14.88
N ASP A 59 -23.69 -3.11 13.62
CA ASP A 59 -24.21 -4.04 12.63
C ASP A 59 -23.26 -5.23 12.50
N GLU A 60 -23.49 -6.28 13.29
CA GLU A 60 -22.69 -7.50 13.30
C GLU A 60 -22.74 -8.24 11.97
N THR A 61 -23.85 -8.16 11.24
CA THR A 61 -24.05 -8.93 10.01
C THR A 61 -23.10 -8.57 8.88
N TYR A 62 -22.60 -7.34 8.88
CA TYR A 62 -21.63 -6.88 7.88
C TYR A 62 -20.21 -7.39 8.13
N LEU A 63 -19.87 -7.72 9.38
CA LEU A 63 -18.54 -8.17 9.79
C LEU A 63 -18.39 -9.70 9.81
N GLU A 64 -19.52 -10.43 9.74
CA GLU A 64 -19.58 -11.90 9.86
C GLU A 64 -19.52 -12.64 8.52
N THR A 65 -19.70 -11.98 7.37
CA THR A 65 -19.67 -12.67 6.06
C THR A 65 -18.24 -13.08 5.70
N ASP A 66 -18.05 -14.25 5.08
CA ASP A 66 -16.75 -14.72 4.56
C ASP A 66 -16.12 -13.69 3.61
N GLU A 67 -16.96 -12.93 2.90
CA GLU A 67 -16.54 -11.80 2.07
C GLU A 67 -16.29 -10.51 2.87
N GLY A 68 -16.69 -10.44 4.16
CA GLY A 68 -16.70 -9.26 5.03
C GLY A 68 -15.73 -9.29 6.21
N ARG A 69 -14.95 -10.37 6.41
CA ARG A 69 -14.09 -10.51 7.60
C ARG A 69 -13.06 -9.37 7.68
N MET A 70 -13.05 -8.68 8.81
CA MET A 70 -12.06 -7.64 9.10
C MET A 70 -10.74 -8.26 9.55
N ASN A 71 -9.64 -7.72 9.04
CA ASN A 71 -8.29 -8.19 9.39
C ASN A 71 -7.75 -7.49 10.65
N LEU A 72 -8.25 -6.30 10.96
CA LEU A 72 -7.75 -5.48 12.06
C LEU A 72 -8.83 -4.51 12.57
N LEU A 73 -8.92 -4.37 13.90
CA LEU A 73 -9.67 -3.29 14.57
C LEU A 73 -8.69 -2.22 15.06
N VAL A 74 -8.80 -0.99 14.57
CA VAL A 74 -7.99 0.15 15.02
C VAL A 74 -8.80 1.01 15.97
N VAL A 75 -8.23 1.29 17.16
CA VAL A 75 -8.91 2.02 18.24
C VAL A 75 -8.04 3.14 18.77
N PRO A 76 -8.31 4.42 18.43
CA PRO A 76 -7.73 5.57 19.14
C PRO A 76 -8.17 5.57 20.60
N VAL A 77 -7.21 5.54 21.50
CA VAL A 77 -7.45 5.50 22.94
C VAL A 77 -7.28 6.89 23.52
N THR A 78 -8.37 7.44 24.03
CA THR A 78 -8.43 8.71 24.75
C THR A 78 -8.95 8.47 26.17
N ARG A 79 -8.75 9.43 27.05
CA ARG A 79 -9.36 9.39 28.41
C ARG A 79 -10.87 9.23 28.32
N ARG A 80 -11.50 9.93 27.37
CA ARG A 80 -12.94 9.91 27.15
C ARG A 80 -13.43 8.51 26.77
N LEU A 81 -12.74 7.83 25.86
CA LEU A 81 -13.04 6.44 25.50
C LEU A 81 -13.06 5.51 26.72
N LEU A 82 -12.08 5.67 27.63
CA LEU A 82 -11.92 4.78 28.79
C LEU A 82 -12.87 5.08 29.95
N THR A 83 -13.37 6.33 30.06
CA THR A 83 -14.13 6.79 31.25
C THR A 83 -15.62 6.96 31.01
N THR A 84 -16.09 6.99 29.75
CA THR A 84 -17.51 7.13 29.42
C THR A 84 -18.09 5.85 28.85
N SER A 85 -19.42 5.68 28.95
CA SER A 85 -20.15 4.64 28.22
C SER A 85 -20.16 4.97 26.73
N ASN A 86 -19.70 4.05 25.90
CA ASN A 86 -19.65 4.21 24.45
C ASN A 86 -19.68 2.86 23.75
N ARG A 87 -20.16 2.88 22.50
CA ARG A 87 -20.31 1.68 21.65
C ARG A 87 -18.99 0.93 21.47
N THR A 88 -17.90 1.64 21.21
CA THR A 88 -16.57 1.04 20.99
C THR A 88 -16.16 0.10 22.11
N MET A 89 -16.30 0.54 23.37
CA MET A 89 -15.94 -0.27 24.53
C MET A 89 -16.96 -1.35 24.85
N GLU A 90 -18.24 -1.14 24.56
CA GLU A 90 -19.34 -2.03 24.97
C GLU A 90 -19.69 -3.07 23.91
N GLN A 91 -19.42 -2.80 22.63
CA GLN A 91 -19.82 -3.66 21.50
C GLN A 91 -18.63 -4.01 20.59
N ASP A 92 -17.93 -3.02 20.01
CA ASP A 92 -16.94 -3.25 18.96
C ASP A 92 -15.71 -4.03 19.48
N ILE A 93 -15.16 -3.67 20.64
CA ILE A 93 -14.00 -4.36 21.23
C ILE A 93 -14.37 -5.78 21.71
N PRO A 94 -15.49 -6.00 22.41
CA PRO A 94 -15.93 -7.36 22.74
C PRO A 94 -16.18 -8.22 21.51
N PHE A 95 -16.80 -7.67 20.45
CA PHE A 95 -16.98 -8.38 19.19
C PHE A 95 -15.65 -8.81 18.58
N ALA A 96 -14.67 -7.90 18.46
CA ALA A 96 -13.37 -8.22 17.93
C ALA A 96 -12.65 -9.32 18.73
N LYS A 97 -12.69 -9.23 20.07
CA LYS A 97 -12.12 -10.26 20.96
C LYS A 97 -12.77 -11.62 20.78
N ASN A 98 -14.11 -11.68 20.67
CA ASN A 98 -14.85 -12.92 20.52
C ASN A 98 -14.62 -13.59 19.14
N ASN A 99 -14.35 -12.80 18.12
CA ASN A 99 -14.12 -13.28 16.74
C ASN A 99 -12.64 -13.38 16.36
N GLY A 100 -11.72 -13.18 17.32
CA GLY A 100 -10.29 -13.29 17.08
C GLY A 100 -9.74 -12.22 16.12
N ILE A 101 -10.41 -11.06 16.01
CA ILE A 101 -9.93 -9.94 15.20
C ILE A 101 -8.85 -9.20 16.00
N PRO A 102 -7.64 -9.06 15.47
CA PRO A 102 -6.57 -8.29 16.12
C PRO A 102 -7.01 -6.86 16.41
N ILE A 103 -6.66 -6.34 17.59
CA ILE A 103 -6.99 -4.98 18.02
C ILE A 103 -5.70 -4.16 18.11
N LEU A 104 -5.64 -3.03 17.39
CA LEU A 104 -4.58 -2.04 17.47
C LEU A 104 -5.02 -0.83 18.27
N PRO A 105 -4.68 -0.75 19.55
CA PRO A 105 -4.88 0.47 20.31
C PRO A 105 -3.82 1.51 19.94
N ILE A 106 -4.25 2.74 19.67
CA ILE A 106 -3.36 3.88 19.43
C ILE A 106 -3.61 4.91 20.52
N MET A 107 -2.68 5.05 21.45
CA MET A 107 -2.79 5.98 22.56
C MET A 107 -2.69 7.42 22.07
N MET A 108 -3.74 8.19 22.18
CA MET A 108 -3.79 9.59 21.71
C MET A 108 -3.38 10.60 22.78
N GLU A 109 -3.35 10.18 24.03
CA GLU A 109 -3.00 10.99 25.20
C GLU A 109 -2.04 10.20 26.10
N MET A 110 -1.29 10.88 26.95
CA MET A 110 -0.37 10.24 27.92
C MET A 110 -0.66 10.70 29.35
N GLY A 111 -0.42 9.81 30.31
CA GLY A 111 -0.52 10.10 31.73
C GLY A 111 -0.58 8.81 32.57
N ALA A 112 0.11 8.77 33.70
CA ALA A 112 0.18 7.59 34.55
C ALA A 112 -1.21 7.07 35.02
N ASP A 113 -2.17 7.96 35.21
CA ASP A 113 -3.55 7.63 35.53
C ASP A 113 -4.29 7.02 34.29
N LEU A 114 -3.97 7.46 33.10
CA LEU A 114 -4.52 6.91 31.85
C LEU A 114 -3.97 5.51 31.59
N ASP A 115 -2.66 5.32 31.78
CA ASP A 115 -2.02 4.01 31.67
C ASP A 115 -2.62 3.01 32.67
N ALA A 116 -2.89 3.45 33.89
CA ALA A 116 -3.55 2.62 34.91
C ALA A 116 -5.00 2.25 34.52
N LEU A 117 -5.73 3.18 33.90
CA LEU A 117 -7.09 2.92 33.38
C LEU A 117 -7.05 1.96 32.19
N TYR A 118 -6.11 2.15 31.27
CA TYR A 118 -5.90 1.30 30.11
C TYR A 118 -5.63 -0.15 30.49
N ALA A 119 -4.74 -0.36 31.47
CA ALA A 119 -4.28 -1.67 31.91
C ALA A 119 -5.34 -2.48 32.68
N ARG A 120 -6.51 -1.92 32.96
CA ARG A 120 -7.60 -2.65 33.63
C ARG A 120 -8.10 -3.82 32.78
N PRO A 121 -8.41 -4.99 33.39
CA PRO A 121 -8.90 -6.18 32.66
C PRO A 121 -10.22 -5.94 31.88
N ASP A 122 -11.08 -5.04 32.39
CA ASP A 122 -12.33 -4.64 31.75
C ASP A 122 -12.15 -3.65 30.59
N LYS A 123 -10.92 -3.24 30.31
CA LYS A 123 -10.54 -2.32 29.24
C LYS A 123 -9.64 -3.06 28.23
N PHE A 124 -8.42 -2.61 28.05
CA PHE A 124 -7.47 -3.24 27.13
C PHE A 124 -6.54 -4.25 27.80
N GLY A 125 -6.40 -4.19 29.14
CA GLY A 125 -5.56 -5.12 29.89
C GLY A 125 -4.08 -4.97 29.53
N GLN A 126 -3.47 -6.06 29.08
CA GLN A 126 -2.05 -6.08 28.70
C GLN A 126 -1.83 -5.93 27.19
N LEU A 127 -2.84 -5.54 26.40
CA LEU A 127 -2.63 -5.27 24.99
C LEU A 127 -1.60 -4.14 24.80
N GLN A 128 -0.69 -4.33 23.88
CA GLN A 128 0.28 -3.29 23.54
C GLN A 128 -0.38 -2.19 22.72
N TYR A 129 0.02 -0.95 22.95
CA TYR A 129 -0.46 0.21 22.19
C TYR A 129 0.68 0.92 21.46
N LEU A 130 0.33 1.65 20.40
CA LEU A 130 1.23 2.58 19.75
C LEU A 130 0.98 4.01 20.26
N TYR A 131 2.03 4.83 20.29
CA TYR A 131 1.93 6.24 20.70
C TYR A 131 2.54 7.16 19.63
N PRO A 132 1.70 7.95 18.91
CA PRO A 132 2.17 8.75 17.77
C PRO A 132 2.99 9.99 18.12
N PHE A 133 3.00 10.41 19.39
CA PHE A 133 3.63 11.65 19.82
C PHE A 133 4.91 11.43 20.65
N SER A 134 5.50 10.22 20.59
CA SER A 134 6.75 9.93 21.31
C SER A 134 7.88 10.80 20.77
N THR A 135 8.56 11.52 21.66
CA THR A 135 9.78 12.27 21.38
C THR A 135 11.05 11.52 21.81
N ASP A 136 10.89 10.30 22.30
CA ASP A 136 11.99 9.46 22.78
C ASP A 136 12.74 8.88 21.56
N MET A 137 13.92 9.45 21.29
CA MET A 137 14.78 9.05 20.18
C MET A 137 15.44 7.67 20.40
N THR A 138 15.33 7.07 21.59
CA THR A 138 15.81 5.72 21.88
C THR A 138 14.82 4.64 21.47
N GLN A 139 13.57 5.02 21.17
CA GLN A 139 12.52 4.11 20.71
C GLN A 139 12.39 4.16 19.18
N ILE A 140 11.85 3.07 18.63
CA ILE A 140 11.45 3.03 17.22
C ILE A 140 10.44 4.14 16.96
N PRO A 141 10.61 4.94 15.89
CA PRO A 141 9.61 5.91 15.49
C PRO A 141 8.23 5.27 15.32
N TYR A 142 7.18 5.98 15.74
CA TYR A 142 5.79 5.53 15.62
C TYR A 142 5.44 5.01 14.22
N ALA A 143 5.83 5.74 13.16
CA ALA A 143 5.54 5.36 11.79
C ALA A 143 6.18 4.01 11.40
N GLU A 144 7.37 3.73 11.90
CA GLU A 144 8.05 2.45 11.66
C GLU A 144 7.39 1.30 12.45
N LYS A 145 7.00 1.56 13.71
CA LYS A 145 6.23 0.61 14.52
C LYS A 145 4.88 0.29 13.88
N LEU A 146 4.16 1.32 13.46
CA LEU A 146 2.86 1.16 12.79
C LEU A 146 3.01 0.35 11.50
N LYS A 147 4.04 0.66 10.70
CA LYS A 147 4.31 -0.06 9.46
C LYS A 147 4.57 -1.55 9.73
N LYS A 148 5.50 -1.88 10.61
CA LYS A 148 5.81 -3.28 10.98
C LYS A 148 4.59 -4.03 11.50
N TYR A 149 3.79 -3.36 12.31
CA TYR A 149 2.55 -3.91 12.83
C TYR A 149 1.56 -4.24 11.73
N LEU A 150 1.32 -3.31 10.81
CA LEU A 150 0.41 -3.50 9.69
C LEU A 150 0.93 -4.55 8.71
N ASP A 151 2.24 -4.57 8.43
CA ASP A 151 2.90 -5.61 7.64
C ASP A 151 2.54 -7.01 8.19
N THR A 152 2.58 -7.18 9.52
CA THR A 152 2.31 -8.46 10.16
C THR A 152 0.82 -8.83 10.18
N VAL A 153 -0.08 -7.86 10.39
CA VAL A 153 -1.52 -8.13 10.58
C VAL A 153 -2.29 -8.17 9.28
N LEU A 154 -1.87 -7.38 8.28
CA LEU A 154 -2.56 -7.31 7.00
C LEU A 154 -2.12 -8.42 6.03
N ILE A 155 -1.00 -9.08 6.28
CA ILE A 155 -0.69 -10.39 5.67
C ILE A 155 -1.59 -11.43 6.35
N SER A 156 -2.21 -12.31 5.57
CA SER A 156 -3.07 -13.35 6.15
C SER A 156 -2.30 -14.18 7.19
N GLU A 157 -2.95 -14.58 8.28
CA GLU A 157 -2.32 -15.43 9.31
C GLU A 157 -1.76 -16.74 8.71
N GLU A 158 -2.42 -17.26 7.69
CA GLU A 158 -1.97 -18.43 6.93
C GLU A 158 -0.64 -18.16 6.21
N MET A 159 -0.51 -16.99 5.56
CA MET A 159 0.72 -16.60 4.89
C MET A 159 1.86 -16.36 5.89
N ILE A 160 1.61 -15.70 7.01
CA ILE A 160 2.60 -15.52 8.09
C ILE A 160 3.06 -16.88 8.61
N LYS A 161 2.12 -17.80 8.81
CA LYS A 161 2.45 -19.17 9.24
C LYS A 161 3.32 -19.88 8.19
N ARG A 162 2.93 -19.83 6.91
CA ARG A 162 3.74 -20.39 5.81
C ARG A 162 5.16 -19.79 5.79
N ILE A 163 5.28 -18.46 5.96
CA ILE A 163 6.58 -17.77 6.02
C ILE A 163 7.41 -18.28 7.20
N LYS A 164 6.82 -18.38 8.40
CA LYS A 164 7.53 -18.87 9.59
C LYS A 164 7.91 -20.35 9.46
N ASP A 165 7.02 -21.17 8.93
CA ASP A 165 7.26 -22.61 8.72
C ASP A 165 8.31 -22.85 7.61
N ALA A 166 8.61 -21.88 6.76
CA ALA A 166 9.66 -21.95 5.75
C ALA A 166 11.08 -21.93 6.36
N PHE A 167 11.23 -21.40 7.57
CA PHE A 167 12.52 -21.37 8.26
C PHE A 167 12.71 -22.67 9.08
N ASP A 168 13.77 -23.40 8.78
CA ASP A 168 14.14 -24.59 9.56
C ASP A 168 14.73 -24.23 10.95
N ILE A 169 15.18 -22.99 11.12
CA ILE A 169 15.94 -22.54 12.29
C ILE A 169 15.45 -21.18 12.75
N HIS A 170 15.14 -21.11 14.04
CA HIS A 170 14.75 -19.88 14.71
C HIS A 170 15.71 -19.58 15.87
N ILE A 171 16.24 -18.37 15.92
CA ILE A 171 17.05 -17.85 17.02
C ILE A 171 16.21 -16.85 17.82
N PHE A 172 16.10 -17.03 19.13
CA PHE A 172 15.54 -16.04 20.01
C PHE A 172 16.64 -15.03 20.40
N LEU A 173 16.52 -13.79 19.97
CA LEU A 173 17.47 -12.72 20.28
C LEU A 173 16.96 -11.91 21.47
N SER A 174 17.64 -12.06 22.61
CA SER A 174 17.34 -11.37 23.87
C SER A 174 18.27 -10.18 24.08
N TYR A 175 17.69 -8.99 24.30
CA TYR A 175 18.46 -7.75 24.47
C TYR A 175 17.68 -6.71 25.29
N ARG A 176 18.38 -5.74 25.83
CA ARG A 176 17.75 -4.56 26.46
C ARG A 176 17.24 -3.61 25.41
N LYS A 177 16.00 -3.11 25.53
CA LYS A 177 15.38 -2.18 24.54
C LYS A 177 16.27 -1.02 24.15
N LYS A 178 17.04 -0.46 25.06
CA LYS A 178 18.01 0.62 24.76
C LYS A 178 19.21 0.17 23.90
N ASP A 179 19.47 -1.13 23.81
CA ASP A 179 20.56 -1.72 23.02
C ASP A 179 20.11 -2.23 21.66
N ARG A 180 18.95 -1.82 21.21
CA ARG A 180 18.34 -2.23 19.95
C ARG A 180 19.30 -2.10 18.75
N HIS A 181 20.06 -1.03 18.66
CA HIS A 181 20.99 -0.82 17.56
C HIS A 181 22.10 -1.89 17.49
N TYR A 182 22.46 -2.47 18.62
CA TYR A 182 23.36 -3.63 18.69
C TYR A 182 22.65 -4.91 18.24
N ALA A 183 21.37 -5.10 18.60
CA ALA A 183 20.57 -6.24 18.13
C ALA A 183 20.45 -6.24 16.61
N GLN A 184 20.11 -5.11 16.00
CA GLN A 184 20.08 -4.96 14.54
C GLN A 184 21.44 -5.20 13.88
N ARG A 185 22.53 -4.73 14.52
CA ARG A 185 23.90 -4.99 14.03
C ARG A 185 24.22 -6.48 14.04
N LEU A 186 23.85 -7.20 15.12
CA LEU A 186 24.08 -8.64 15.22
C LEU A 186 23.28 -9.42 14.16
N MET A 187 22.02 -9.05 13.94
CA MET A 187 21.20 -9.67 12.90
C MET A 187 21.85 -9.51 11.51
N ARG A 188 22.33 -8.31 11.17
CA ARG A 188 23.05 -8.05 9.91
C ARG A 188 24.31 -8.89 9.79
N LEU A 189 25.07 -9.06 10.87
CA LEU A 189 26.28 -9.89 10.88
C LEU A 189 25.95 -11.36 10.62
N ILE A 190 24.89 -11.87 11.23
CA ILE A 190 24.43 -13.24 11.02
C ILE A 190 23.95 -13.43 9.57
N HIS A 191 23.05 -12.58 9.09
CA HIS A 191 22.46 -12.69 7.74
C HIS A 191 23.44 -12.36 6.59
N LYS A 192 24.60 -11.74 6.89
CA LYS A 192 25.65 -11.50 5.89
C LYS A 192 26.27 -12.80 5.38
N ASP A 193 26.35 -13.82 6.22
CA ASP A 193 26.90 -15.12 5.84
C ASP A 193 25.91 -15.94 5.00
N PRO A 194 26.32 -16.43 3.82
CA PRO A 194 25.43 -17.21 2.95
C PRO A 194 24.81 -18.46 3.58
N GLN A 195 25.44 -19.06 4.57
CA GLN A 195 24.93 -20.25 5.26
C GLN A 195 23.96 -19.92 6.40
N LEU A 196 24.01 -18.67 6.91
CA LEU A 196 23.20 -18.21 8.04
C LEU A 196 22.05 -17.28 7.63
N ARG A 197 21.99 -16.95 6.34
CA ARG A 197 21.05 -15.96 5.83
C ARG A 197 19.58 -16.36 5.96
N ASP A 198 19.29 -17.66 5.92
CA ASP A 198 17.94 -18.21 5.99
C ASP A 198 17.59 -18.70 7.40
N VAL A 199 18.19 -18.04 8.43
CA VAL A 199 17.88 -18.26 9.84
C VAL A 199 16.91 -17.18 10.31
N ALA A 200 15.77 -17.56 10.82
CA ALA A 200 14.84 -16.64 11.43
C ALA A 200 15.37 -16.14 12.78
N ILE A 201 15.36 -14.85 13.02
CA ILE A 201 15.78 -14.24 14.28
C ILE A 201 14.60 -13.50 14.88
N TRP A 202 14.01 -14.10 15.90
CA TRP A 202 12.94 -13.49 16.64
C TRP A 202 13.49 -12.52 17.70
N TYR A 203 12.88 -11.35 17.80
CA TYR A 203 13.14 -10.37 18.86
C TYR A 203 11.85 -9.63 19.24
N ASP A 204 11.81 -8.96 20.38
CA ASP A 204 10.60 -8.46 21.03
C ASP A 204 9.77 -7.41 20.25
N GLU A 205 10.21 -7.03 19.07
CA GLU A 205 9.49 -6.11 18.18
C GLU A 205 8.42 -6.79 17.30
N PHE A 206 8.41 -8.13 17.23
CA PHE A 206 7.47 -8.91 16.42
C PHE A 206 6.27 -9.45 17.21
N LEU A 207 5.98 -8.87 18.37
CA LEU A 207 4.84 -9.30 19.16
C LEU A 207 3.53 -9.00 18.43
N LYS A 208 2.68 -10.03 18.36
CA LYS A 208 1.35 -9.85 17.80
C LYS A 208 0.52 -8.94 18.72
N PRO A 209 -0.28 -8.06 18.12
CA PRO A 209 -1.06 -7.08 18.86
C PRO A 209 -2.10 -7.63 19.84
N SER A 210 -2.59 -8.84 19.56
CA SER A 210 -3.60 -9.52 20.37
C SER A 210 -3.00 -10.51 21.38
N GLU A 211 -1.69 -10.76 21.34
CA GLU A 211 -1.01 -11.66 22.30
C GLU A 211 -0.53 -10.86 23.54
N SER A 212 -0.63 -11.48 24.71
CA SER A 212 0.03 -10.90 25.88
C SER A 212 1.55 -10.95 25.67
N PHE A 213 2.26 -9.90 26.12
CA PHE A 213 3.72 -9.81 25.98
C PHE A 213 4.44 -11.09 26.48
N MET A 214 3.99 -11.63 27.61
CA MET A 214 4.60 -12.84 28.19
C MET A 214 4.29 -14.11 27.38
N GLU A 215 3.08 -14.25 26.85
CA GLU A 215 2.71 -15.40 26.03
C GLU A 215 3.47 -15.42 24.73
N GLY A 216 3.62 -14.27 24.06
CA GLY A 216 4.41 -14.14 22.85
C GLY A 216 5.88 -14.51 23.04
N ILE A 217 6.51 -14.04 24.11
CA ILE A 217 7.90 -14.40 24.48
C ILE A 217 8.02 -15.91 24.77
N GLN A 218 7.12 -16.48 25.55
CA GLN A 218 7.17 -17.91 25.89
C GLN A 218 7.04 -18.78 24.65
N LYS A 219 6.13 -18.43 23.75
CA LYS A 219 5.93 -19.13 22.49
C LYS A 219 7.16 -19.04 21.58
N ALA A 220 7.67 -17.82 21.35
CA ALA A 220 8.87 -17.62 20.53
C ALA A 220 10.09 -18.35 21.08
N LEU A 221 10.22 -18.37 22.41
CA LEU A 221 11.29 -19.12 23.06
C LEU A 221 11.11 -20.65 22.89
N GLN A 222 9.88 -21.17 22.98
CA GLN A 222 9.62 -22.58 22.72
C GLN A 222 9.97 -22.99 21.29
N ASP A 223 9.60 -22.17 20.32
CA ASP A 223 9.83 -22.43 18.89
C ASP A 223 11.29 -22.27 18.47
N SER A 224 12.12 -21.56 19.24
CA SER A 224 13.53 -21.30 18.91
C SER A 224 14.45 -22.46 19.26
N GLN A 225 15.50 -22.67 18.45
CA GLN A 225 16.57 -23.65 18.68
C GLN A 225 17.73 -23.09 19.49
N LEU A 226 17.89 -21.76 19.50
CA LEU A 226 19.00 -21.07 20.17
C LEU A 226 18.48 -19.81 20.87
N PHE A 227 19.04 -19.53 22.05
CA PHE A 227 18.87 -18.25 22.74
C PHE A 227 20.16 -17.43 22.60
N ALA A 228 20.14 -16.39 21.78
CA ALA A 228 21.23 -15.43 21.63
C ALA A 228 21.04 -14.30 22.66
N LEU A 229 21.99 -14.17 23.59
CA LEU A 229 22.00 -13.13 24.60
C LEU A 229 22.93 -12.01 24.21
N LEU A 230 22.39 -10.83 23.99
CA LEU A 230 23.17 -9.64 23.69
C LEU A 230 23.76 -9.06 24.97
N VAL A 231 25.10 -9.04 25.06
CA VAL A 231 25.82 -8.61 26.25
C VAL A 231 26.38 -7.20 26.03
N THR A 232 25.95 -6.29 26.90
CA THR A 232 26.40 -4.89 26.99
C THR A 232 26.44 -4.49 28.46
N PRO A 233 27.09 -3.36 28.83
CA PRO A 233 27.08 -2.87 30.23
C PRO A 233 25.66 -2.70 30.78
N SER A 234 24.70 -2.41 29.92
CA SER A 234 23.31 -2.25 30.30
C SER A 234 22.67 -3.52 30.89
N LEU A 235 23.16 -4.70 30.48
CA LEU A 235 22.65 -5.98 30.98
C LEU A 235 22.87 -6.14 32.49
N LEU A 236 23.91 -5.47 33.04
CA LEU A 236 24.24 -5.49 34.47
C LEU A 236 23.46 -4.46 35.29
N GLU A 237 22.66 -3.60 34.68
CA GLU A 237 21.87 -2.61 35.39
C GLU A 237 20.65 -3.23 36.07
N TYR A 238 20.35 -2.73 37.25
CA TYR A 238 19.16 -3.05 38.03
C TYR A 238 18.09 -1.96 37.88
N HIS A 239 16.86 -2.32 38.12
CA HIS A 239 15.78 -1.34 38.33
C HIS A 239 16.03 -0.55 39.64
N PRO A 240 15.41 0.63 39.82
CA PRO A 240 15.55 1.44 41.02
C PRO A 240 15.14 0.71 42.34
N ASP A 241 14.32 -0.32 42.24
CA ASP A 241 13.87 -1.18 43.32
C ASP A 241 14.88 -2.32 43.65
N GLY A 242 16.00 -2.39 42.96
CA GLY A 242 17.02 -3.42 43.14
C GLY A 242 16.73 -4.75 42.42
N THR A 243 15.70 -4.85 41.62
CA THR A 243 15.42 -6.04 40.81
C THR A 243 16.25 -6.06 39.54
N PRO A 244 16.67 -7.25 39.04
CA PRO A 244 17.31 -7.35 37.72
C PRO A 244 16.37 -6.85 36.61
N ASN A 245 16.97 -6.40 35.50
CA ASN A 245 16.20 -6.03 34.32
C ASN A 245 15.43 -7.22 33.75
N PHE A 246 14.46 -6.95 32.88
CA PHE A 246 13.53 -7.96 32.34
C PHE A 246 14.23 -9.13 31.66
N VAL A 247 15.29 -8.89 30.88
CA VAL A 247 16.08 -9.95 30.21
C VAL A 247 16.60 -10.95 31.24
N MET A 248 17.22 -10.46 32.32
CA MET A 248 17.83 -11.30 33.34
C MET A 248 16.84 -11.82 34.39
N ALA A 249 15.68 -11.18 34.55
CA ALA A 249 14.64 -11.60 35.47
C ALA A 249 13.67 -12.63 34.86
N GLN A 250 13.42 -12.60 33.55
CA GLN A 250 12.39 -13.41 32.90
C GLN A 250 12.92 -14.25 31.72
N GLU A 251 13.56 -13.62 30.70
CA GLU A 251 13.91 -14.32 29.47
C GLU A 251 15.05 -15.32 29.65
N TYR A 252 16.14 -14.92 30.28
CA TYR A 252 17.28 -15.79 30.53
C TYR A 252 16.93 -17.01 31.42
N PRO A 253 16.21 -16.85 32.55
CA PRO A 253 15.76 -17.98 33.35
C PRO A 253 14.80 -18.90 32.58
N ALA A 254 13.92 -18.36 31.78
CA ALA A 254 13.01 -19.17 30.95
C ALA A 254 13.79 -20.00 29.91
N ALA A 255 14.77 -19.41 29.22
CA ALA A 255 15.62 -20.11 28.27
C ALA A 255 16.44 -21.22 28.95
N THR A 256 17.00 -20.96 30.13
CA THR A 256 17.75 -21.92 30.91
C THR A 256 16.87 -23.10 31.36
N THR A 257 15.66 -22.78 31.86
CA THR A 257 14.69 -23.80 32.26
C THR A 257 14.22 -24.66 31.08
N ALA A 258 14.07 -24.08 29.90
CA ALA A 258 13.74 -24.78 28.67
C ALA A 258 14.93 -25.58 28.08
N GLY A 259 16.11 -25.50 28.68
CA GLY A 259 17.32 -26.21 28.22
C GLY A 259 17.85 -25.72 26.87
N LYS A 260 17.57 -24.47 26.50
CA LYS A 260 18.02 -23.91 25.22
C LYS A 260 19.54 -23.66 25.25
N PRO A 261 20.27 -23.97 24.16
CA PRO A 261 21.65 -23.51 24.01
C PRO A 261 21.70 -21.98 24.12
N ILE A 262 22.69 -21.46 24.84
CA ILE A 262 22.85 -20.01 25.06
C ILE A 262 24.10 -19.53 24.35
N LEU A 263 23.95 -18.52 23.50
CA LEU A 263 25.04 -17.83 22.80
C LEU A 263 25.11 -16.38 23.29
N PRO A 264 26.00 -16.07 24.26
CA PRO A 264 26.22 -14.68 24.66
C PRO A 264 27.15 -13.98 23.69
N VAL A 265 26.68 -12.87 23.11
CA VAL A 265 27.43 -12.04 22.17
C VAL A 265 27.70 -10.68 22.78
N GLU A 266 28.98 -10.34 23.01
CA GLU A 266 29.39 -9.10 23.62
C GLU A 266 29.50 -7.96 22.59
N MET A 267 28.44 -7.19 22.47
CA MET A 267 28.35 -6.09 21.49
C MET A 267 29.04 -4.81 21.96
N GLU A 268 29.23 -4.68 23.26
CA GLU A 268 29.97 -3.57 23.91
C GLU A 268 30.72 -4.14 25.10
N LEU A 269 31.98 -3.63 25.32
CA LEU A 269 32.86 -4.10 26.37
C LEU A 269 32.16 -4.05 27.73
N THR A 270 31.97 -5.20 28.35
CA THR A 270 31.23 -5.37 29.59
C THR A 270 32.11 -5.94 30.67
N ASP A 271 31.85 -5.60 31.93
CA ASP A 271 32.57 -6.20 33.06
C ASP A 271 32.23 -7.70 33.19
N ARG A 272 33.08 -8.51 32.56
CA ARG A 272 32.93 -9.98 32.52
C ARG A 272 33.02 -10.61 33.90
N THR A 273 33.74 -10.01 34.83
CA THR A 273 33.85 -10.50 36.20
C THR A 273 32.54 -10.30 36.91
N ALA A 274 31.99 -9.10 36.86
CA ALA A 274 30.67 -8.80 37.41
C ALA A 274 29.56 -9.64 36.76
N LEU A 275 29.65 -9.92 35.46
CA LEU A 275 28.69 -10.78 34.75
C LEU A 275 28.75 -12.22 35.25
N ALA A 276 29.95 -12.80 35.36
CA ALA A 276 30.16 -14.16 35.84
C ALA A 276 29.81 -14.34 37.33
N ASP A 277 30.10 -13.36 38.16
CA ASP A 277 29.73 -13.39 39.60
C ASP A 277 28.22 -13.35 39.81
N ARG A 278 27.52 -12.57 39.01
CA ARG A 278 26.05 -12.42 39.13
C ARG A 278 25.28 -13.54 38.43
N TYR A 279 25.80 -14.02 37.31
CA TYR A 279 25.12 -14.99 36.44
C TYR A 279 26.10 -16.10 36.00
N PRO A 280 26.52 -16.97 36.92
CA PRO A 280 27.57 -17.97 36.69
C PRO A 280 27.23 -19.03 35.65
N GLY A 281 25.95 -19.09 35.23
CA GLY A 281 25.50 -20.01 34.16
C GLY A 281 25.69 -19.48 32.74
N ILE A 282 26.09 -18.23 32.57
CA ILE A 282 26.31 -17.66 31.23
C ILE A 282 27.63 -18.20 30.65
N PRO A 283 27.62 -18.81 29.45
CA PRO A 283 28.84 -19.23 28.76
C PRO A 283 29.79 -18.08 28.44
N ASN A 284 31.02 -18.39 28.00
CA ASN A 284 31.98 -17.35 27.58
C ASN A 284 31.41 -16.51 26.42
N CYS A 285 31.44 -15.20 26.60
CA CYS A 285 30.98 -14.25 25.60
C CYS A 285 31.84 -14.27 24.34
N ILE A 286 31.19 -14.15 23.19
CA ILE A 286 31.84 -14.05 21.88
C ILE A 286 31.89 -12.59 21.47
N ASP A 287 33.05 -12.15 20.96
CA ASP A 287 33.19 -10.85 20.31
C ASP A 287 32.67 -10.97 18.84
N PRO A 288 31.61 -10.23 18.43
CA PRO A 288 31.08 -10.30 17.10
C PRO A 288 32.00 -9.69 16.02
N VAL A 289 33.08 -9.01 16.39
CA VAL A 289 34.11 -8.55 15.46
C VAL A 289 34.82 -9.75 14.82
N ASP A 290 34.92 -10.88 15.54
CA ASP A 290 35.35 -12.16 14.97
C ASP A 290 34.18 -12.88 14.32
N GLU A 291 33.82 -12.43 13.09
CA GLU A 291 32.73 -13.02 12.30
C GLU A 291 32.92 -14.56 12.09
N ALA A 292 34.15 -15.02 12.00
CA ALA A 292 34.47 -16.42 11.81
C ALA A 292 34.18 -17.25 13.07
N LEU A 293 34.50 -16.74 14.24
CA LEU A 293 34.20 -17.37 15.52
C LEU A 293 32.66 -17.39 15.75
N LEU A 294 31.97 -16.28 15.48
CA LEU A 294 30.52 -16.20 15.59
C LEU A 294 29.86 -17.28 14.71
N LYS A 295 30.27 -17.38 13.45
CA LYS A 295 29.79 -18.41 12.52
C LYS A 295 30.08 -19.81 13.04
N GLN A 296 31.32 -20.09 13.46
CA GLN A 296 31.70 -21.40 13.98
C GLN A 296 30.83 -21.81 15.17
N GLN A 297 30.57 -20.90 16.11
CA GLN A 297 29.75 -21.16 17.28
C GLN A 297 28.28 -21.41 16.91
N LEU A 298 27.72 -20.61 15.99
CA LEU A 298 26.36 -20.83 15.48
C LEU A 298 26.23 -22.21 14.84
N LEU A 299 27.18 -22.62 14.00
CA LEU A 299 27.19 -23.95 13.38
C LEU A 299 27.37 -25.09 14.38
N GLN A 300 28.10 -24.88 15.49
CA GLN A 300 28.23 -25.86 16.56
C GLN A 300 26.95 -26.00 17.40
N LEU A 301 26.32 -24.88 17.73
CA LEU A 301 25.13 -24.86 18.58
C LEU A 301 23.86 -25.29 17.83
N ILE A 302 23.84 -25.08 16.52
CA ILE A 302 22.73 -25.47 15.66
C ILE A 302 23.27 -26.32 14.48
N PRO A 303 23.57 -27.60 14.70
CA PRO A 303 24.06 -28.48 13.62
C PRO A 303 23.14 -28.60 12.42
N GLN A 304 21.84 -28.35 12.60
CA GLN A 304 20.83 -28.34 11.54
C GLN A 304 21.11 -27.30 10.45
N ILE A 305 21.84 -26.21 10.73
CA ILE A 305 22.26 -25.22 9.72
C ILE A 305 23.04 -25.87 8.59
N VAL A 306 23.89 -26.86 8.91
CA VAL A 306 24.75 -27.55 7.92
C VAL A 306 23.93 -28.48 7.00
N THR A 307 22.83 -29.05 7.51
CA THR A 307 21.98 -29.99 6.76
C THR A 307 20.91 -29.28 5.93
N GLY A 308 20.58 -28.04 6.29
CA GLY A 308 19.58 -27.19 5.59
C GLY A 308 20.15 -26.35 4.46
N ALA A 309 21.45 -26.43 4.17
CA ALA A 309 22.09 -25.67 3.10
C ALA A 309 21.46 -25.97 1.73
N GLY A 310 20.52 -25.13 1.30
CA GLY A 310 20.09 -25.02 -0.08
C GLY A 310 18.79 -25.69 -0.45
N LYS A 311 17.74 -25.50 0.29
CA LYS A 311 16.41 -25.64 -0.33
C LYS A 311 16.22 -24.48 -1.32
N GLN A 312 16.67 -24.69 -2.55
CA GLN A 312 16.35 -23.84 -3.70
C GLN A 312 14.95 -24.19 -4.26
N GLU A 313 14.06 -24.71 -3.41
CA GLU A 313 12.67 -24.92 -3.81
C GLU A 313 12.01 -23.56 -4.04
N PRO A 314 11.32 -23.38 -5.15
CA PRO A 314 10.74 -22.09 -5.51
C PRO A 314 9.84 -21.50 -4.41
N GLU A 315 9.07 -22.33 -3.72
CA GLU A 315 8.22 -21.91 -2.61
C GLU A 315 9.03 -21.40 -1.42
N HIS A 316 10.12 -22.06 -1.06
CA HIS A 316 11.02 -21.61 0.01
C HIS A 316 11.63 -20.24 -0.33
N LEU A 317 12.17 -20.07 -1.55
CA LEU A 317 12.71 -18.80 -2.02
C LEU A 317 11.66 -17.67 -1.96
N PHE A 318 10.43 -17.96 -2.36
CA PHE A 318 9.34 -17.00 -2.31
C PHE A 318 9.00 -16.58 -0.88
N LEU A 319 8.81 -17.53 0.03
CA LEU A 319 8.44 -17.25 1.41
C LEU A 319 9.53 -16.52 2.19
N VAL A 320 10.80 -16.91 2.02
CA VAL A 320 11.94 -16.20 2.61
C VAL A 320 12.11 -14.82 1.96
N GLY A 321 11.88 -14.70 0.65
CA GLY A 321 11.85 -13.43 -0.05
C GLY A 321 10.79 -12.46 0.53
N LEU A 322 9.58 -12.96 0.81
CA LEU A 322 8.54 -12.19 1.50
C LEU A 322 8.96 -11.81 2.93
N ALA A 323 9.62 -12.71 3.66
CA ALA A 323 10.15 -12.39 4.99
C ALA A 323 11.11 -11.20 4.95
N TYR A 324 12.03 -11.16 3.97
CA TYR A 324 12.94 -10.02 3.75
C TYR A 324 12.19 -8.74 3.33
N MET A 325 11.16 -8.85 2.49
CA MET A 325 10.35 -7.70 2.08
C MET A 325 9.63 -7.05 3.25
N GLU A 326 9.02 -7.87 4.11
CA GLU A 326 8.11 -7.44 5.16
C GLU A 326 8.76 -7.40 6.56
N GLY A 327 9.98 -7.94 6.70
CA GLY A 327 10.71 -7.98 7.97
C GLY A 327 10.12 -8.98 8.97
N ILE A 328 9.60 -10.12 8.49
CA ILE A 328 9.04 -11.17 9.36
C ILE A 328 10.18 -12.05 9.87
N ASP A 329 10.42 -12.00 11.18
CA ASP A 329 11.48 -12.71 11.88
C ASP A 329 12.90 -12.44 11.31
N MET A 330 13.08 -11.31 10.61
CA MET A 330 14.36 -10.80 10.10
C MET A 330 14.33 -9.31 9.81
N GLU A 331 15.50 -8.72 9.59
CA GLU A 331 15.59 -7.30 9.20
C GLU A 331 15.10 -7.12 7.76
N VAL A 332 14.40 -6.01 7.50
CA VAL A 332 13.92 -5.69 6.15
C VAL A 332 15.12 -5.48 5.22
N ASP A 333 15.21 -6.30 4.19
CA ASP A 333 16.12 -6.13 3.04
C ASP A 333 15.32 -6.33 1.74
N ARG A 334 14.74 -5.24 1.25
CA ARG A 334 13.89 -5.29 0.06
C ARG A 334 14.62 -5.72 -1.20
N SER A 335 15.88 -5.30 -1.36
CA SER A 335 16.68 -5.68 -2.54
C SER A 335 16.81 -7.20 -2.62
N ARG A 336 17.16 -7.81 -1.48
CA ARG A 336 17.29 -9.25 -1.37
C ARG A 336 15.94 -9.97 -1.50
N GLY A 337 14.89 -9.44 -0.88
CA GLY A 337 13.55 -9.99 -1.00
C GLY A 337 13.11 -10.07 -2.46
N VAL A 338 13.34 -9.01 -3.24
CA VAL A 338 13.07 -8.98 -4.69
C VAL A 338 13.90 -10.00 -5.45
N GLU A 339 15.20 -10.13 -5.15
CA GLU A 339 16.07 -11.15 -5.78
C GLU A 339 15.52 -12.57 -5.56
N MET A 340 15.13 -12.90 -4.33
CA MET A 340 14.60 -14.22 -3.98
C MET A 340 13.24 -14.49 -4.61
N ILE A 341 12.32 -13.51 -4.57
CA ILE A 341 11.02 -13.62 -5.25
C ILE A 341 11.22 -13.78 -6.76
N THR A 342 12.18 -13.05 -7.35
CA THR A 342 12.51 -13.18 -8.78
C THR A 342 13.05 -14.58 -9.09
N ALA A 343 13.95 -15.11 -8.27
CA ALA A 343 14.47 -16.48 -8.45
C ALA A 343 13.35 -17.53 -8.35
N ALA A 344 12.42 -17.36 -7.42
CA ALA A 344 11.26 -18.24 -7.30
C ALA A 344 10.34 -18.18 -8.54
N ALA A 345 10.11 -16.98 -9.06
CA ALA A 345 9.32 -16.78 -10.28
C ALA A 345 10.02 -17.35 -11.52
N GLU A 346 11.34 -17.19 -11.63
CA GLU A 346 12.15 -17.80 -12.71
C GLU A 346 12.12 -19.32 -12.67
N ALA A 347 12.05 -19.90 -11.46
CA ALA A 347 11.89 -21.35 -11.25
C ALA A 347 10.45 -21.84 -11.49
N GLY A 348 9.51 -20.97 -11.85
CA GLY A 348 8.17 -21.34 -12.30
C GLY A 348 7.07 -21.20 -11.25
N LEU A 349 7.31 -20.59 -10.11
CA LEU A 349 6.27 -20.37 -9.09
C LEU A 349 5.33 -19.24 -9.48
N SER A 350 4.06 -19.56 -9.74
CA SER A 350 3.05 -18.58 -10.18
C SER A 350 2.74 -17.52 -9.14
N GLU A 351 2.72 -17.86 -7.85
CA GLU A 351 2.52 -16.88 -6.76
C GLU A 351 3.62 -15.82 -6.77
N ALA A 352 4.88 -16.21 -7.03
CA ALA A 352 5.99 -15.28 -7.14
C ALA A 352 5.90 -14.41 -8.39
N MET A 353 5.47 -14.97 -9.54
CA MET A 353 5.23 -14.22 -10.78
C MET A 353 4.14 -13.17 -10.56
N GLN A 354 3.01 -13.54 -9.94
CA GLN A 354 1.92 -12.60 -9.64
C GLN A 354 2.41 -11.49 -8.71
N ARG A 355 3.16 -11.84 -7.66
CA ARG A 355 3.72 -10.83 -6.74
C ARG A 355 4.62 -9.83 -7.45
N LEU A 356 5.43 -10.26 -8.42
CA LEU A 356 6.27 -9.37 -9.22
C LEU A 356 5.45 -8.46 -10.16
N VAL A 357 4.36 -8.99 -10.74
CA VAL A 357 3.42 -8.15 -11.52
C VAL A 357 2.88 -7.01 -10.64
N ASP A 358 2.39 -7.33 -9.44
CA ASP A 358 1.83 -6.35 -8.52
C ASP A 358 2.89 -5.34 -8.05
N MET A 359 4.08 -5.83 -7.67
CA MET A 359 5.18 -4.97 -7.22
C MET A 359 5.63 -3.98 -8.29
N TYR A 360 5.85 -4.42 -9.52
CA TYR A 360 6.31 -3.54 -10.61
C TYR A 360 5.20 -2.63 -11.14
N SER A 361 3.93 -3.04 -11.08
CA SER A 361 2.81 -2.19 -11.50
C SER A 361 2.40 -1.13 -10.48
N GLU A 362 2.72 -1.33 -9.21
CA GLU A 362 2.41 -0.39 -8.12
C GLU A 362 3.63 0.38 -7.59
N GLY A 363 4.85 -0.03 -7.95
CA GLY A 363 6.08 0.48 -7.35
C GLY A 363 6.27 0.04 -5.89
N ALA A 364 5.67 -1.10 -5.50
CA ALA A 364 5.65 -1.58 -4.12
C ALA A 364 6.94 -2.31 -3.76
N GLY A 365 7.89 -1.59 -3.16
CA GLY A 365 9.21 -2.13 -2.78
C GLY A 365 10.24 -2.20 -3.91
N VAL A 366 9.83 -1.86 -5.13
CA VAL A 366 10.66 -1.70 -6.34
C VAL A 366 10.31 -0.38 -7.02
N GLU A 367 11.13 0.08 -7.95
CA GLU A 367 10.72 1.17 -8.85
C GLU A 367 9.58 0.69 -9.76
N LEU A 368 8.62 1.59 -10.03
CA LEU A 368 7.52 1.34 -10.96
C LEU A 368 8.08 1.00 -12.35
N ASP A 369 7.73 -0.16 -12.90
CA ASP A 369 8.17 -0.62 -14.22
C ASP A 369 7.08 -1.45 -14.91
N TYR A 370 6.24 -0.80 -15.72
CA TYR A 370 5.18 -1.47 -16.48
C TYR A 370 5.70 -2.48 -17.50
N HIS A 371 6.94 -2.30 -18.03
CA HIS A 371 7.55 -3.29 -18.92
C HIS A 371 7.90 -4.57 -18.16
N ALA A 372 8.46 -4.45 -16.94
CA ALA A 372 8.72 -5.62 -16.10
C ALA A 372 7.42 -6.30 -15.70
N ALA A 373 6.40 -5.54 -15.28
CA ALA A 373 5.08 -6.08 -14.96
C ALA A 373 4.47 -6.85 -16.14
N ALA A 374 4.54 -6.30 -17.37
CA ALA A 374 4.05 -6.95 -18.58
C ALA A 374 4.80 -8.25 -18.90
N ARG A 375 6.15 -8.27 -18.75
CA ARG A 375 6.94 -9.50 -18.94
C ARG A 375 6.53 -10.61 -17.98
N TRP A 376 6.30 -10.30 -16.70
CA TRP A 376 5.87 -11.29 -15.71
C TRP A 376 4.44 -11.73 -15.93
N ALA A 377 3.53 -10.82 -16.29
CA ALA A 377 2.16 -11.15 -16.66
C ALA A 377 2.09 -12.11 -17.87
N ALA A 378 2.93 -11.91 -18.88
CA ALA A 378 3.01 -12.81 -20.01
C ALA A 378 3.47 -14.23 -19.62
N ARG A 379 4.49 -14.35 -18.75
CA ARG A 379 4.92 -15.66 -18.21
C ARG A 379 3.82 -16.33 -17.38
N LEU A 380 3.07 -15.54 -16.63
CA LEU A 380 1.96 -16.01 -15.82
C LEU A 380 0.81 -16.56 -16.68
N ILE A 381 0.52 -15.93 -17.83
CA ILE A 381 -0.43 -16.41 -18.81
C ILE A 381 0.01 -17.79 -19.37
N ASP A 382 1.28 -17.92 -19.75
CA ASP A 382 1.84 -19.19 -20.24
C ASP A 382 1.74 -20.28 -19.20
N TYR A 383 2.05 -19.96 -17.95
CA TYR A 383 1.92 -20.91 -16.83
C TYR A 383 0.47 -21.35 -16.63
N TYR A 384 -0.47 -20.42 -16.48
CA TYR A 384 -1.88 -20.76 -16.24
C TYR A 384 -2.52 -21.45 -17.44
N THR A 385 -2.19 -21.03 -18.66
CA THR A 385 -2.69 -21.67 -19.87
C THR A 385 -2.24 -23.14 -19.95
N THR A 386 -0.99 -23.42 -19.57
CA THR A 386 -0.42 -24.79 -19.61
C THR A 386 -1.01 -25.69 -18.54
N HIS A 387 -1.24 -25.16 -17.32
CA HIS A 387 -1.67 -25.99 -16.19
C HIS A 387 -3.19 -26.07 -16.02
N TYR A 388 -3.93 -25.02 -16.39
CA TYR A 388 -5.38 -24.93 -16.14
C TYR A 388 -6.19 -24.70 -17.40
N GLY A 389 -5.53 -24.34 -18.50
CA GLY A 389 -6.20 -24.03 -19.78
C GLY A 389 -6.52 -22.56 -19.99
N PRO A 390 -6.86 -22.17 -21.24
CA PRO A 390 -7.11 -20.79 -21.59
C PRO A 390 -8.42 -20.22 -21.02
N GLU A 391 -9.37 -21.06 -20.66
CA GLU A 391 -10.69 -20.68 -20.14
C GLU A 391 -10.73 -20.57 -18.61
N ASP A 392 -9.63 -20.89 -17.94
CA ASP A 392 -9.51 -20.75 -16.48
C ASP A 392 -9.56 -19.28 -16.05
N SER A 393 -10.20 -19.02 -14.91
CA SER A 393 -10.39 -17.64 -14.40
C SER A 393 -9.05 -16.92 -14.14
N ASN A 394 -8.03 -17.63 -13.67
CA ASN A 394 -6.70 -17.03 -13.43
C ASN A 394 -6.02 -16.69 -14.76
N THR A 395 -6.14 -17.55 -15.78
CA THR A 395 -5.64 -17.27 -17.14
C THR A 395 -6.30 -16.02 -17.71
N ILE A 396 -7.62 -15.93 -17.60
CA ILE A 396 -8.41 -14.78 -18.06
C ILE A 396 -7.98 -13.49 -17.34
N ASN A 397 -7.82 -13.56 -16.01
CA ASN A 397 -7.34 -12.42 -15.21
C ASN A 397 -5.94 -11.98 -15.60
N ALA A 398 -5.01 -12.91 -15.79
CA ALA A 398 -3.65 -12.60 -16.20
C ALA A 398 -3.61 -11.93 -17.59
N MET A 399 -4.45 -12.38 -18.55
CA MET A 399 -4.59 -11.72 -19.86
C MET A 399 -5.14 -10.30 -19.71
N ASN A 400 -6.15 -10.08 -18.88
CA ASN A 400 -6.69 -8.76 -18.60
C ASN A 400 -5.63 -7.84 -17.96
N ASN A 401 -4.88 -8.34 -16.98
CA ASN A 401 -3.82 -7.58 -16.34
C ASN A 401 -2.71 -7.19 -17.32
N LEU A 402 -2.31 -8.09 -18.22
CA LEU A 402 -1.36 -7.77 -19.28
C LEU A 402 -1.90 -6.68 -20.21
N GLY A 403 -3.18 -6.73 -20.58
CA GLY A 403 -3.86 -5.66 -21.33
C GLY A 403 -3.79 -4.32 -20.60
N ILE A 404 -3.98 -4.29 -19.29
CA ILE A 404 -3.85 -3.07 -18.47
C ILE A 404 -2.40 -2.54 -18.52
N GLN A 405 -1.38 -3.40 -18.39
CA GLN A 405 0.02 -2.95 -18.49
C GLN A 405 0.32 -2.31 -19.86
N HIS A 406 -0.17 -2.91 -20.94
CA HIS A 406 -0.04 -2.32 -22.28
C HIS A 406 -0.78 -0.98 -22.43
N MET A 407 -1.94 -0.82 -21.77
CA MET A 407 -2.64 0.48 -21.71
C MET A 407 -1.77 1.56 -21.05
N GLN A 408 -1.13 1.22 -19.92
CA GLN A 408 -0.24 2.17 -19.24
C GLN A 408 0.98 2.57 -20.08
N LEU A 409 1.48 1.65 -20.88
CA LEU A 409 2.58 1.89 -21.83
C LEU A 409 2.14 2.61 -23.13
N GLY A 410 0.83 2.88 -23.30
CA GLY A 410 0.29 3.44 -24.55
C GLY A 410 0.32 2.48 -25.74
N ALA A 411 0.59 1.20 -25.53
CA ALA A 411 0.58 0.15 -26.53
C ALA A 411 -0.86 -0.37 -26.75
N PHE A 412 -1.75 0.50 -27.22
CA PHE A 412 -3.19 0.23 -27.28
C PHE A 412 -3.54 -0.94 -28.21
N SER A 413 -2.80 -1.17 -29.28
CA SER A 413 -3.01 -2.33 -30.17
C SER A 413 -2.72 -3.66 -29.46
N ASP A 414 -1.68 -3.71 -28.63
CA ASP A 414 -1.36 -4.90 -27.84
C ASP A 414 -2.40 -5.08 -26.73
N ALA A 415 -2.83 -3.98 -26.10
CA ALA A 415 -3.90 -4.00 -25.10
C ALA A 415 -5.21 -4.56 -25.70
N LEU A 416 -5.60 -4.12 -26.90
CA LEU A 416 -6.77 -4.66 -27.60
C LEU A 416 -6.69 -6.15 -27.80
N HIS A 417 -5.54 -6.65 -28.31
CA HIS A 417 -5.32 -8.08 -28.52
C HIS A 417 -5.59 -8.90 -27.23
N TRP A 418 -5.06 -8.44 -26.10
CA TRP A 418 -5.20 -9.15 -24.84
C TRP A 418 -6.60 -9.02 -24.24
N PHE A 419 -7.21 -7.84 -24.31
CA PHE A 419 -8.58 -7.65 -23.83
C PHE A 419 -9.61 -8.39 -24.68
N GLU A 420 -9.48 -8.42 -26.01
CA GLU A 420 -10.36 -9.19 -26.88
C GLU A 420 -10.28 -10.69 -26.54
N ARG A 421 -9.07 -11.19 -26.40
CA ARG A 421 -8.86 -12.60 -26.07
C ARG A 421 -9.43 -12.95 -24.68
N SER A 422 -9.15 -12.15 -23.67
CA SER A 422 -9.67 -12.36 -22.31
C SER A 422 -11.19 -12.24 -22.27
N TYR A 423 -11.77 -11.27 -23.01
CA TYR A 423 -13.23 -11.10 -23.11
C TYR A 423 -13.90 -12.31 -23.78
N GLN A 424 -13.35 -12.83 -24.87
CA GLN A 424 -13.88 -14.02 -25.53
C GLN A 424 -13.89 -15.22 -24.58
N MET A 425 -12.79 -15.47 -23.87
CA MET A 425 -12.69 -16.57 -22.90
C MET A 425 -13.66 -16.36 -21.73
N ALA A 426 -13.69 -15.17 -21.12
CA ALA A 426 -14.59 -14.86 -20.02
C ALA A 426 -16.08 -15.01 -20.42
N ARG A 427 -16.42 -14.55 -21.62
CA ARG A 427 -17.80 -14.68 -22.14
C ARG A 427 -18.22 -16.14 -22.33
N GLN A 428 -17.30 -17.00 -22.76
CA GLN A 428 -17.56 -18.43 -22.98
C GLN A 428 -17.67 -19.22 -21.67
N SER A 429 -16.72 -18.96 -20.74
CA SER A 429 -16.63 -19.73 -19.48
C SER A 429 -17.53 -19.21 -18.36
N LEU A 430 -17.65 -17.89 -18.21
CA LEU A 430 -18.37 -17.24 -17.11
C LEU A 430 -19.72 -16.66 -17.54
N GLY A 431 -19.90 -16.42 -18.82
CA GLY A 431 -21.09 -15.75 -19.36
C GLY A 431 -20.95 -14.22 -19.48
N ARG A 432 -21.85 -13.63 -20.30
CA ARG A 432 -21.74 -12.20 -20.67
C ARG A 432 -21.99 -11.22 -19.54
N SER A 433 -22.82 -11.59 -18.56
CA SER A 433 -23.24 -10.73 -17.45
C SER A 433 -22.42 -10.99 -16.16
N HIS A 434 -21.41 -11.85 -16.22
CA HIS A 434 -20.54 -12.10 -15.07
C HIS A 434 -19.72 -10.84 -14.75
N PRO A 435 -19.54 -10.45 -13.47
CA PRO A 435 -18.82 -9.22 -13.09
C PRO A 435 -17.43 -9.09 -13.73
N GLN A 436 -16.67 -10.18 -13.78
CA GLN A 436 -15.34 -10.21 -14.42
C GLN A 436 -15.45 -9.95 -15.94
N THR A 437 -16.41 -10.58 -16.63
CA THR A 437 -16.64 -10.37 -18.07
C THR A 437 -16.99 -8.92 -18.37
N LEU A 438 -17.83 -8.30 -17.53
CA LEU A 438 -18.20 -6.89 -17.65
C LEU A 438 -17.02 -5.95 -17.40
N LYS A 439 -16.17 -6.23 -16.41
CA LYS A 439 -14.95 -5.45 -16.16
C LYS A 439 -14.02 -5.50 -17.37
N ILE A 440 -13.79 -6.68 -17.94
CA ILE A 440 -12.97 -6.85 -19.13
C ILE A 440 -13.57 -6.11 -20.34
N LEU A 441 -14.89 -6.16 -20.52
CA LEU A 441 -15.58 -5.47 -21.60
C LEU A 441 -15.41 -3.95 -21.52
N VAL A 442 -15.45 -3.37 -20.34
CA VAL A 442 -15.18 -1.94 -20.12
C VAL A 442 -13.70 -1.61 -20.39
N ASN A 443 -12.76 -2.45 -19.92
CA ASN A 443 -11.33 -2.27 -20.23
C ASN A 443 -11.08 -2.33 -21.74
N LEU A 444 -11.72 -3.26 -22.44
CA LEU A 444 -11.69 -3.38 -23.89
C LEU A 444 -12.19 -2.08 -24.57
N SER A 445 -13.28 -1.50 -24.05
CA SER A 445 -13.79 -0.23 -24.55
C SER A 445 -12.77 0.91 -24.38
N CYS A 446 -12.05 0.96 -23.25
CA CYS A 446 -11.00 1.94 -23.03
C CYS A 446 -9.85 1.77 -24.03
N ALA A 447 -9.49 0.53 -24.39
CA ALA A 447 -8.46 0.28 -25.39
C ALA A 447 -8.93 0.70 -26.81
N TYR A 448 -10.20 0.47 -27.16
CA TYR A 448 -10.77 0.98 -28.42
C TYR A 448 -10.77 2.51 -28.48
N ALA A 449 -11.07 3.19 -27.36
CA ALA A 449 -10.94 4.65 -27.29
C ALA A 449 -9.48 5.10 -27.46
N GLY A 450 -8.53 4.34 -26.94
CA GLY A 450 -7.10 4.60 -27.10
C GLY A 450 -6.60 4.51 -28.55
N VAL A 451 -7.28 3.74 -29.42
CA VAL A 451 -7.03 3.67 -30.87
C VAL A 451 -8.02 4.51 -31.70
N ASP A 452 -8.61 5.54 -31.09
CA ASP A 452 -9.54 6.50 -31.71
C ASP A 452 -10.84 5.88 -32.29
N GLN A 453 -11.23 4.68 -31.83
CA GLN A 453 -12.49 4.05 -32.21
C GLN A 453 -13.57 4.35 -31.17
N GLN A 454 -13.92 5.63 -31.01
CA GLN A 454 -14.79 6.14 -29.94
C GLN A 454 -16.21 5.58 -30.02
N GLU A 455 -16.77 5.42 -31.22
CA GLU A 455 -18.11 4.85 -31.41
C GLU A 455 -18.16 3.38 -30.95
N LYS A 456 -17.09 2.63 -31.26
CA LYS A 456 -16.96 1.22 -30.81
C LYS A 456 -16.82 1.13 -29.30
N ALA A 457 -16.02 2.02 -28.72
CA ALA A 457 -15.88 2.12 -27.26
C ALA A 457 -17.23 2.40 -26.58
N LEU A 458 -18.01 3.35 -27.14
CA LEU A 458 -19.36 3.64 -26.65
C LEU A 458 -20.29 2.42 -26.77
N GLU A 459 -20.30 1.73 -27.93
CA GLU A 459 -21.10 0.52 -28.13
C GLU A 459 -20.83 -0.54 -27.04
N LEU A 460 -19.56 -0.81 -26.74
CA LEU A 460 -19.18 -1.81 -25.75
C LEU A 460 -19.57 -1.42 -24.31
N ASN A 461 -19.51 -0.14 -23.96
CA ASN A 461 -19.99 0.33 -22.66
C ASN A 461 -21.53 0.26 -22.54
N LEU A 462 -22.25 0.57 -23.63
CA LEU A 462 -23.71 0.39 -23.67
C LEU A 462 -24.08 -1.08 -23.54
N GLN A 463 -23.32 -1.98 -24.17
CA GLN A 463 -23.49 -3.43 -24.00
C GLN A 463 -23.22 -3.85 -22.56
N ALA A 464 -22.13 -3.40 -21.93
CA ALA A 464 -21.82 -3.71 -20.55
C ALA A 464 -22.94 -3.28 -19.59
N ARG A 465 -23.48 -2.06 -19.80
CA ARG A 465 -24.64 -1.58 -19.05
C ARG A 465 -25.85 -2.48 -19.22
N GLN A 466 -26.24 -2.82 -20.47
CA GLN A 466 -27.40 -3.67 -20.76
C GLN A 466 -27.24 -5.07 -20.19
N ASP A 467 -26.05 -5.65 -20.31
CA ASP A 467 -25.75 -6.99 -19.80
C ASP A 467 -25.80 -7.02 -18.26
N HIS A 468 -25.35 -5.97 -17.58
CA HIS A 468 -25.48 -5.82 -16.13
C HIS A 468 -26.96 -5.69 -15.72
N GLU A 469 -27.69 -4.75 -16.34
CA GLU A 469 -29.10 -4.49 -16.03
C GLU A 469 -29.97 -5.74 -16.18
N SER A 470 -29.68 -6.62 -17.15
CA SER A 470 -30.45 -7.81 -17.44
C SER A 470 -30.47 -8.85 -16.31
N ILE A 471 -29.47 -8.87 -15.45
CA ILE A 471 -29.29 -9.87 -14.38
C ILE A 471 -29.31 -9.21 -13.00
N TRP A 472 -28.60 -8.10 -12.84
CA TRP A 472 -28.33 -7.47 -11.55
C TRP A 472 -29.17 -6.21 -11.29
N GLY A 473 -29.94 -5.76 -12.32
CA GLY A 473 -30.70 -4.52 -12.24
C GLY A 473 -29.83 -3.26 -12.47
N ALA A 474 -30.45 -2.10 -12.27
CA ALA A 474 -29.83 -0.79 -12.54
C ALA A 474 -29.26 -0.15 -11.25
N ASP A 475 -28.52 -0.92 -10.47
CA ASP A 475 -27.95 -0.48 -9.20
C ASP A 475 -26.64 -1.22 -8.86
N GLY A 476 -25.94 -0.78 -7.81
CA GLY A 476 -24.72 -1.39 -7.30
C GLY A 476 -23.45 -0.71 -7.76
N ALA A 477 -22.32 -1.02 -7.07
CA ALA A 477 -21.04 -0.38 -7.31
C ALA A 477 -20.50 -0.64 -8.73
N LEU A 478 -20.60 -1.88 -9.22
CA LEU A 478 -20.18 -2.24 -10.58
C LEU A 478 -21.01 -1.50 -11.64
N TYR A 479 -22.32 -1.36 -11.42
CA TYR A 479 -23.18 -0.61 -12.34
C TYR A 479 -22.78 0.86 -12.42
N ARG A 480 -22.56 1.51 -11.27
CA ARG A 480 -22.10 2.90 -11.23
C ARG A 480 -20.74 3.07 -11.91
N TRP A 481 -19.82 2.12 -11.70
CA TRP A 481 -18.52 2.12 -12.38
C TRP A 481 -18.67 2.02 -13.92
N ILE A 482 -19.54 1.14 -14.42
CA ILE A 482 -19.88 1.04 -15.84
C ILE A 482 -20.45 2.36 -16.35
N LEU A 483 -21.37 2.99 -15.61
CA LEU A 483 -21.99 4.26 -15.98
C LEU A 483 -20.98 5.41 -16.02
N SER A 484 -20.00 5.45 -15.12
CA SER A 484 -18.93 6.46 -15.13
C SER A 484 -18.05 6.35 -16.36
N HIS A 485 -17.72 5.11 -16.78
CA HIS A 485 -17.00 4.88 -18.04
C HIS A 485 -17.86 5.24 -19.26
N LEU A 486 -19.17 5.00 -19.21
CA LEU A 486 -20.09 5.39 -20.26
C LEU A 486 -20.16 6.93 -20.41
N ALA A 487 -20.23 7.66 -19.30
CA ALA A 487 -20.19 9.12 -19.30
C ALA A 487 -18.89 9.65 -19.94
N ALA A 488 -17.74 9.06 -19.58
CA ALA A 488 -16.47 9.41 -20.24
C ALA A 488 -16.51 9.19 -21.76
N LYS A 489 -17.13 8.08 -22.25
CA LYS A 489 -17.26 7.85 -23.69
C LYS A 489 -18.20 8.86 -24.36
N TYR A 490 -19.24 9.31 -23.68
CA TYR A 490 -20.07 10.41 -24.18
C TYR A 490 -19.25 11.71 -24.30
N SER A 491 -18.44 12.06 -23.30
CA SER A 491 -17.57 13.24 -23.34
C SER A 491 -16.53 13.14 -24.46
N ASP A 492 -15.88 11.97 -24.64
CA ASP A 492 -14.93 11.72 -25.73
C ASP A 492 -15.52 11.97 -27.14
N LEU A 493 -16.84 11.76 -27.28
CA LEU A 493 -17.60 12.00 -28.51
C LEU A 493 -18.23 13.40 -28.60
N GLY A 494 -17.92 14.31 -27.66
CA GLY A 494 -18.53 15.64 -27.60
C GLY A 494 -20.01 15.66 -27.21
N ARG A 495 -20.55 14.53 -26.70
CA ARG A 495 -21.93 14.39 -26.24
C ARG A 495 -22.03 14.76 -24.76
N TYR A 496 -21.60 15.98 -24.46
CA TYR A 496 -21.44 16.47 -23.07
C TYR A 496 -22.73 16.49 -22.28
N THR A 497 -23.87 16.76 -22.93
CA THR A 497 -25.18 16.78 -22.24
C THR A 497 -25.51 15.41 -21.65
N GLU A 498 -25.33 14.33 -22.43
CA GLU A 498 -25.62 12.98 -21.97
C GLU A 498 -24.61 12.52 -20.89
N ALA A 499 -23.35 12.96 -20.99
CA ALA A 499 -22.34 12.70 -19.97
C ALA A 499 -22.75 13.35 -18.63
N ILE A 500 -23.08 14.63 -18.66
CA ILE A 500 -23.49 15.42 -17.48
C ILE A 500 -24.76 14.85 -16.85
N GLU A 501 -25.81 14.56 -17.64
CA GLU A 501 -27.06 13.98 -17.13
C GLU A 501 -26.79 12.64 -16.39
N LEU A 502 -25.88 11.83 -16.90
CA LEU A 502 -25.52 10.56 -16.30
C LEU A 502 -24.73 10.75 -14.99
N GLU A 503 -23.74 11.63 -15.00
CA GLU A 503 -22.91 11.95 -13.83
C GLU A 503 -23.71 12.64 -12.73
N GLU A 504 -24.60 13.59 -13.05
CA GLU A 504 -25.50 14.24 -12.08
C GLU A 504 -26.45 13.23 -11.43
N ARG A 505 -26.94 12.23 -12.19
CA ARG A 505 -27.77 11.16 -11.65
C ARG A 505 -27.00 10.27 -10.67
N ILE A 506 -25.75 9.86 -11.03
CA ILE A 506 -24.90 9.05 -10.17
C ILE A 506 -24.54 9.84 -8.91
N TYR A 507 -24.17 11.12 -9.06
CA TYR A 507 -23.84 11.99 -7.95
C TYR A 507 -25.02 12.15 -6.98
N ALA A 508 -26.21 12.45 -7.48
CA ALA A 508 -27.42 12.60 -6.65
C ALA A 508 -27.78 11.28 -5.91
N GLN A 509 -27.54 10.13 -6.53
CA GLN A 509 -27.75 8.83 -5.89
C GLN A 509 -26.73 8.60 -4.77
N LEU A 510 -25.44 8.84 -5.02
CA LEU A 510 -24.38 8.68 -4.02
C LEU A 510 -24.54 9.65 -2.85
N CYS A 511 -24.93 10.89 -3.09
CA CYS A 511 -25.25 11.86 -2.02
C CYS A 511 -26.33 11.32 -1.06
N LYS A 512 -27.34 10.63 -1.57
CA LYS A 512 -28.40 10.03 -0.75
C LYS A 512 -27.94 8.77 0.01
N GLU A 513 -27.10 7.95 -0.61
CA GLU A 513 -26.64 6.68 -0.06
C GLU A 513 -25.49 6.86 0.93
N LYS A 514 -24.52 7.71 0.60
CA LYS A 514 -23.24 7.83 1.30
C LYS A 514 -22.96 9.23 1.85
N GLY A 515 -23.66 10.26 1.37
CA GLY A 515 -23.43 11.66 1.70
C GLY A 515 -22.52 12.38 0.70
N GLU A 516 -22.55 13.73 0.75
CA GLU A 516 -21.83 14.61 -0.19
C GLU A 516 -20.32 14.55 0.00
N GLU A 517 -19.86 14.27 1.22
CA GLU A 517 -18.44 14.24 1.56
C GLU A 517 -17.79 12.85 1.38
N ASP A 518 -18.57 11.81 1.04
CA ASP A 518 -18.02 10.47 0.80
C ASP A 518 -17.02 10.47 -0.38
N PRO A 519 -15.89 9.76 -0.28
CA PRO A 519 -14.87 9.73 -1.34
C PRO A 519 -15.38 9.31 -2.72
N ASP A 520 -16.30 8.34 -2.80
CA ASP A 520 -16.89 7.91 -4.08
C ASP A 520 -17.79 9.01 -4.66
N THR A 521 -18.54 9.72 -3.79
CA THR A 521 -19.36 10.87 -4.18
C THR A 521 -18.49 12.01 -4.71
N LEU A 522 -17.40 12.30 -4.02
CA LEU A 522 -16.43 13.32 -4.44
C LEU A 522 -15.69 12.93 -5.73
N TRP A 523 -15.46 11.64 -5.96
CA TRP A 523 -14.85 11.17 -7.21
C TRP A 523 -15.78 11.43 -8.41
N ILE A 524 -17.07 11.12 -8.30
CA ILE A 524 -18.06 11.44 -9.34
C ILE A 524 -18.17 12.97 -9.53
N LEU A 525 -18.18 13.74 -8.45
CA LEU A 525 -18.20 15.21 -8.53
C LEU A 525 -16.96 15.76 -9.25
N SER A 526 -15.81 15.10 -9.12
CA SER A 526 -14.60 15.46 -9.86
C SER A 526 -14.75 15.25 -11.37
N ASN A 527 -15.38 14.13 -11.79
CA ASN A 527 -15.68 13.88 -13.20
C ASN A 527 -16.68 14.89 -13.74
N LEU A 528 -17.76 15.14 -12.99
CA LEU A 528 -18.77 16.12 -13.33
C LEU A 528 -18.17 17.53 -13.48
N ALA A 529 -17.24 17.90 -12.61
CA ALA A 529 -16.51 19.18 -12.72
C ALA A 529 -15.74 19.27 -14.05
N ALA A 530 -15.11 18.19 -14.51
CA ALA A 530 -14.45 18.15 -15.81
C ALA A 530 -15.45 18.33 -16.96
N SER A 531 -16.60 17.63 -16.91
CA SER A 531 -17.67 17.76 -17.91
C SER A 531 -18.28 19.17 -17.94
N TYR A 532 -18.37 19.86 -16.81
CA TYR A 532 -18.82 21.26 -16.75
C TYR A 532 -17.86 22.22 -17.46
N TRP A 533 -16.53 21.97 -17.40
CA TRP A 533 -15.55 22.75 -18.17
C TRP A 533 -15.74 22.59 -19.68
N ASP A 534 -16.19 21.44 -20.16
CA ASP A 534 -16.38 21.16 -21.57
C ASP A 534 -17.60 21.85 -22.17
N VAL A 535 -18.52 22.37 -21.32
CA VAL A 535 -19.73 23.10 -21.72
C VAL A 535 -19.76 24.55 -21.23
N ASP A 536 -18.59 25.12 -20.91
CA ASP A 536 -18.43 26.51 -20.45
C ASP A 536 -19.22 26.87 -19.16
N ARG A 537 -19.56 25.86 -18.31
CA ARG A 537 -20.15 26.07 -16.98
C ARG A 537 -19.08 26.30 -15.93
N GLU A 538 -18.24 27.34 -16.14
CA GLU A 538 -17.02 27.61 -15.36
C GLU A 538 -17.26 27.73 -13.84
N GLN A 539 -18.31 28.47 -13.43
CA GLN A 539 -18.59 28.70 -12.01
C GLN A 539 -18.92 27.40 -11.29
N GLU A 540 -19.71 26.55 -11.93
CA GLU A 540 -20.09 25.25 -11.37
C GLU A 540 -18.91 24.28 -11.36
N ALA A 541 -18.12 24.27 -12.43
CA ALA A 541 -16.89 23.49 -12.52
C ALA A 541 -15.89 23.86 -11.42
N LEU A 542 -15.65 25.15 -11.21
CA LEU A 542 -14.74 25.64 -10.16
C LEU A 542 -15.29 25.35 -8.75
N ALA A 543 -16.59 25.54 -8.52
CA ALA A 543 -17.24 25.23 -7.25
C ALA A 543 -17.13 23.74 -6.94
N ALA A 544 -17.46 22.87 -7.90
CA ALA A 544 -17.33 21.42 -7.76
C ALA A 544 -15.88 21.00 -7.48
N THR A 545 -14.91 21.53 -8.22
CA THR A 545 -13.48 21.23 -8.00
C THR A 545 -13.00 21.66 -6.60
N LYS A 546 -13.45 22.80 -6.08
CA LYS A 546 -13.14 23.22 -4.71
C LYS A 546 -13.76 22.30 -3.68
N THR A 547 -15.04 21.95 -3.84
CA THR A 547 -15.75 21.01 -2.96
C THR A 547 -15.03 19.66 -2.91
N VAL A 548 -14.60 19.14 -4.07
CA VAL A 548 -13.81 17.90 -4.15
C VAL A 548 -12.51 18.04 -3.36
N TYR A 549 -11.74 19.10 -3.58
CA TYR A 549 -10.48 19.30 -2.88
C TYR A 549 -10.67 19.43 -1.36
N GLU A 550 -11.62 20.25 -0.91
CA GLU A 550 -11.93 20.43 0.50
C GLU A 550 -12.41 19.15 1.16
N GLY A 551 -13.32 18.41 0.50
CA GLY A 551 -13.82 17.12 0.98
C GLY A 551 -12.73 16.06 1.03
N MET A 552 -11.86 15.96 0.00
CA MET A 552 -10.72 15.05 0.01
C MET A 552 -9.70 15.44 1.09
N CYS A 553 -9.46 16.73 1.33
CA CYS A 553 -8.62 17.19 2.45
C CYS A 553 -9.19 16.77 3.80
N LYS A 554 -10.50 16.90 3.98
CA LYS A 554 -11.19 16.55 5.22
C LYS A 554 -11.16 15.04 5.48
N ASN A 555 -11.40 14.22 4.46
CA ASN A 555 -11.53 12.77 4.61
C ASN A 555 -10.18 12.03 4.59
N LEU A 556 -9.25 12.45 3.74
CA LEU A 556 -8.03 11.72 3.43
C LEU A 556 -6.75 12.44 3.85
N GLY A 557 -6.86 13.75 4.19
CA GLY A 557 -5.72 14.60 4.50
C GLY A 557 -5.05 15.22 3.26
N GLN A 558 -4.21 16.24 3.50
CA GLN A 558 -3.60 17.05 2.42
C GLN A 558 -2.57 16.29 1.58
N GLU A 559 -1.95 15.27 2.15
CA GLU A 559 -0.88 14.50 1.50
C GLU A 559 -1.35 13.20 0.86
N HIS A 560 -2.65 12.89 0.93
CA HIS A 560 -3.18 11.71 0.29
C HIS A 560 -3.13 11.84 -1.24
N VAL A 561 -2.83 10.76 -1.96
CA VAL A 561 -2.67 10.78 -3.43
C VAL A 561 -3.92 11.32 -4.13
N SER A 562 -5.11 10.92 -3.69
CA SER A 562 -6.38 11.44 -4.22
C SER A 562 -6.59 12.93 -3.91
N THR A 563 -6.16 13.40 -2.73
CA THR A 563 -6.21 14.83 -2.38
C THR A 563 -5.25 15.62 -3.24
N LEU A 564 -4.04 15.11 -3.47
CA LEU A 564 -3.07 15.72 -4.38
C LEU A 564 -3.57 15.74 -5.83
N ALA A 565 -4.34 14.72 -6.26
CA ALA A 565 -4.99 14.73 -7.56
C ALA A 565 -6.09 15.81 -7.63
N ALA A 566 -6.93 15.93 -6.61
CA ALA A 566 -7.94 16.99 -6.52
C ALA A 566 -7.31 18.38 -6.47
N GLN A 567 -6.22 18.54 -5.73
CA GLN A 567 -5.44 19.78 -5.68
C GLN A 567 -4.82 20.13 -7.03
N ASN A 568 -4.32 19.15 -7.75
CA ASN A 568 -3.84 19.29 -9.14
C ASN A 568 -4.97 19.80 -10.05
N ASN A 569 -6.16 19.19 -9.98
CA ASN A 569 -7.31 19.60 -10.76
C ASN A 569 -7.74 21.05 -10.42
N LEU A 570 -7.66 21.43 -9.13
CA LEU A 570 -7.94 22.81 -8.71
C LEU A 570 -6.93 23.81 -9.31
N ALA A 571 -5.65 23.45 -9.38
CA ALA A 571 -4.64 24.28 -10.03
C ALA A 571 -4.92 24.47 -11.53
N VAL A 572 -5.29 23.38 -12.23
CA VAL A 572 -5.71 23.43 -13.63
C VAL A 572 -6.95 24.31 -13.79
N ALA A 573 -7.93 24.21 -12.89
CA ALA A 573 -9.13 25.02 -12.90
C ALA A 573 -8.82 26.54 -12.84
N TYR A 574 -7.86 26.96 -12.01
CA TYR A 574 -7.41 28.37 -11.99
C TYR A 574 -6.81 28.84 -13.32
N GLY A 575 -6.18 27.94 -14.07
CA GLY A 575 -5.62 28.26 -15.40
C GLY A 575 -6.63 28.25 -16.55
N LYS A 576 -7.82 27.67 -16.34
CA LYS A 576 -8.88 27.55 -17.36
C LYS A 576 -9.95 28.65 -17.29
N GLN A 577 -9.98 29.47 -16.23
CA GLN A 577 -10.98 30.53 -16.08
C GLN A 577 -10.89 31.57 -17.22
N GLU A 578 -11.96 32.33 -17.44
CA GLU A 578 -12.01 33.46 -18.39
C GLU A 578 -10.92 34.50 -18.07
N ASP A 579 -10.67 34.73 -16.75
CA ASP A 579 -9.52 35.52 -16.24
C ASP A 579 -8.55 34.58 -15.47
N PRO A 580 -7.56 33.99 -16.18
CA PRO A 580 -6.75 32.94 -15.62
C PRO A 580 -5.77 33.40 -14.55
N ASP A 581 -5.79 32.80 -13.37
CA ASP A 581 -4.77 32.98 -12.34
C ASP A 581 -3.63 31.98 -12.45
N TYR A 582 -2.77 32.18 -13.46
CA TYR A 582 -1.63 31.29 -13.69
C TYR A 582 -0.62 31.28 -12.54
N ALA A 583 -0.49 32.39 -11.79
CA ALA A 583 0.45 32.47 -10.67
C ALA A 583 0.00 31.55 -9.54
N ARG A 584 -1.27 31.59 -9.19
CA ARG A 584 -1.87 30.74 -8.16
C ARG A 584 -1.86 29.25 -8.59
N GLY A 585 -2.21 28.97 -9.84
CA GLY A 585 -2.14 27.61 -10.40
C GLY A 585 -0.73 27.03 -10.29
N LEU A 586 0.30 27.81 -10.64
CA LEU A 586 1.70 27.38 -10.52
C LEU A 586 2.10 27.13 -9.06
N GLU A 587 1.72 28.00 -8.12
CA GLU A 587 2.00 27.80 -6.70
C GLU A 587 1.43 26.47 -6.18
N ILE A 588 0.19 26.17 -6.53
CA ILE A 588 -0.47 24.92 -6.15
C ILE A 588 0.25 23.72 -6.77
N HIS A 589 0.59 23.77 -8.07
CA HIS A 589 1.33 22.67 -8.72
C HIS A 589 2.71 22.45 -8.10
N GLN A 590 3.41 23.49 -7.67
CA GLN A 590 4.68 23.36 -6.93
C GLN A 590 4.50 22.61 -5.60
N GLN A 591 3.42 22.88 -4.87
CA GLN A 591 3.11 22.17 -3.64
C GLN A 591 2.81 20.68 -3.93
N VAL A 592 1.96 20.40 -4.91
CA VAL A 592 1.63 19.03 -5.37
C VAL A 592 2.87 18.28 -5.81
N TYR A 593 3.71 18.90 -6.64
CA TYR A 593 4.95 18.29 -7.13
C TYR A 593 5.89 17.89 -5.98
N ARG A 594 6.11 18.80 -5.02
CA ARG A 594 6.96 18.51 -3.85
C ARG A 594 6.41 17.34 -3.01
N ALA A 595 5.10 17.31 -2.79
CA ALA A 595 4.43 16.26 -2.05
C ALA A 595 4.51 14.92 -2.80
N ARG A 596 4.17 14.88 -4.11
CA ARG A 596 4.25 13.67 -4.93
C ARG A 596 5.68 13.14 -5.03
N ARG A 597 6.68 14.01 -5.24
CA ARG A 597 8.09 13.62 -5.28
C ARG A 597 8.54 12.94 -3.99
N ARG A 598 8.08 13.43 -2.82
CA ARG A 598 8.40 12.83 -1.52
C ARG A 598 7.68 11.50 -1.28
N ILE A 599 6.44 11.39 -1.70
CA ILE A 599 5.56 10.25 -1.37
C ILE A 599 5.69 9.13 -2.40
N LEU A 600 5.69 9.49 -3.69
CA LEU A 600 5.66 8.56 -4.81
C LEU A 600 7.04 8.37 -5.46
N GLY A 601 7.99 9.29 -5.20
CA GLY A 601 9.29 9.31 -5.85
C GLY A 601 9.36 10.22 -7.06
N GLU A 602 10.61 10.47 -7.52
CA GLU A 602 10.90 11.42 -8.60
C GLU A 602 10.43 10.92 -9.96
N LYS A 603 10.51 9.62 -10.22
CA LYS A 603 10.15 8.99 -11.50
C LYS A 603 8.69 8.54 -11.59
N HIS A 604 7.88 8.72 -10.55
CA HIS A 604 6.47 8.31 -10.61
C HIS A 604 5.72 9.14 -11.66
N PRO A 605 4.86 8.53 -12.51
CA PRO A 605 4.12 9.22 -13.57
C PRO A 605 3.36 10.46 -13.08
N ASP A 606 2.70 10.41 -11.93
CA ASP A 606 1.98 11.55 -11.37
C ASP A 606 2.91 12.69 -10.95
N THR A 607 4.13 12.38 -10.47
CA THR A 607 5.16 13.38 -10.17
C THR A 607 5.63 14.07 -11.44
N LEU A 608 5.87 13.28 -12.48
CA LEU A 608 6.31 13.78 -13.79
C LEU A 608 5.20 14.57 -14.50
N ASN A 609 3.93 14.17 -14.36
CA ASN A 609 2.79 14.93 -14.84
C ASN A 609 2.68 16.29 -14.14
N SER A 610 2.89 16.35 -12.82
CA SER A 610 2.94 17.64 -12.12
C SER A 610 4.07 18.54 -12.66
N MET A 611 5.23 17.97 -12.98
CA MET A 611 6.34 18.72 -13.59
C MET A 611 5.96 19.24 -14.99
N ARG A 612 5.28 18.46 -15.80
CA ARG A 612 4.76 18.85 -17.12
C ARG A 612 3.75 20.02 -17.00
N GLU A 613 2.81 19.93 -16.05
CA GLU A 613 1.84 21.00 -15.82
C GLU A 613 2.54 22.28 -15.34
N MET A 614 3.51 22.20 -14.44
CA MET A 614 4.31 23.36 -14.04
C MET A 614 5.02 24.01 -15.22
N ALA A 615 5.55 23.23 -16.17
CA ALA A 615 6.16 23.74 -17.40
C ALA A 615 5.14 24.52 -18.23
N TRP A 616 3.89 24.02 -18.33
CA TRP A 616 2.82 24.73 -19.05
C TRP A 616 2.47 26.05 -18.35
N PHE A 617 2.35 26.10 -17.00
CA PHE A 617 2.11 27.33 -16.27
C PHE A 617 3.26 28.33 -16.39
N HIS A 618 4.51 27.89 -16.36
CA HIS A 618 5.67 28.74 -16.64
C HIS A 618 5.62 29.32 -18.05
N LEU A 619 5.22 28.54 -19.05
CA LEU A 619 5.01 29.05 -20.41
C LEU A 619 3.97 30.17 -20.45
N ARG A 620 2.83 30.00 -19.76
CA ARG A 620 1.76 31.01 -19.71
C ARG A 620 2.18 32.30 -19.00
N LEU A 621 3.09 32.18 -18.03
CA LEU A 621 3.68 33.33 -17.31
C LEU A 621 4.86 33.98 -18.05
N GLY A 622 5.23 33.49 -19.24
CA GLY A 622 6.37 34.00 -20.04
C GLY A 622 7.75 33.53 -19.56
N ASN A 623 7.82 32.60 -18.61
CA ASN A 623 9.07 32.05 -18.09
C ASN A 623 9.61 30.94 -19.00
N HIS A 624 9.93 31.27 -20.25
CA HIS A 624 10.20 30.30 -21.31
C HIS A 624 11.39 29.36 -21.03
N GLN A 625 12.45 29.84 -20.36
CA GLN A 625 13.60 29.01 -20.03
C GLN A 625 13.22 27.91 -19.03
N GLN A 626 12.55 28.26 -17.94
CA GLN A 626 12.10 27.30 -16.91
C GLN A 626 11.09 26.31 -17.50
N ALA A 627 10.17 26.80 -18.33
CA ALA A 627 9.22 25.95 -19.05
C ALA A 627 9.94 24.90 -19.91
N MET A 628 10.97 25.30 -20.67
CA MET A 628 11.76 24.44 -21.53
C MET A 628 12.52 23.37 -20.73
N GLU A 629 13.22 23.76 -19.67
CA GLU A 629 13.97 22.85 -18.81
C GLU A 629 13.05 21.76 -18.21
N MET A 630 11.94 22.19 -17.61
CA MET A 630 11.00 21.27 -16.95
C MET A 630 10.28 20.38 -17.95
N ALA A 631 9.81 20.90 -19.08
CA ALA A 631 9.14 20.11 -20.11
C ALA A 631 10.06 19.06 -20.73
N THR A 632 11.33 19.42 -20.97
CA THR A 632 12.33 18.49 -21.51
C THR A 632 12.62 17.36 -20.52
N GLN A 633 12.82 17.69 -19.25
CA GLN A 633 13.07 16.70 -18.21
C GLN A 633 11.85 15.77 -18.02
N ALA A 634 10.65 16.33 -17.92
CA ALA A 634 9.43 15.57 -17.79
C ALA A 634 9.23 14.61 -18.98
N HIS A 635 9.44 15.10 -20.22
CA HIS A 635 9.31 14.30 -21.42
C HIS A 635 10.28 13.11 -21.43
N LEU A 636 11.57 13.34 -21.17
CA LEU A 636 12.58 12.28 -21.17
C LEU A 636 12.29 11.21 -20.10
N LEU A 637 11.92 11.63 -18.90
CA LEU A 637 11.62 10.69 -17.82
C LEU A 637 10.32 9.93 -18.06
N LEU A 638 9.29 10.59 -18.64
CA LEU A 638 8.04 9.90 -19.02
C LEU A 638 8.27 8.88 -20.13
N GLN A 639 9.16 9.17 -21.09
CA GLN A 639 9.56 8.18 -22.09
C GLN A 639 10.29 6.98 -21.49
N GLU A 640 11.15 7.23 -20.51
CA GLU A 640 11.90 6.18 -19.81
C GLU A 640 10.96 5.23 -19.04
N VAL A 641 10.00 5.81 -18.30
CA VAL A 641 9.13 5.06 -17.37
C VAL A 641 7.93 4.43 -18.07
N MET A 642 7.30 5.17 -18.97
CA MET A 642 6.01 4.79 -19.58
C MET A 642 6.11 4.44 -21.07
N GLY A 643 7.29 4.58 -21.67
CA GLY A 643 7.49 4.38 -23.10
C GLY A 643 7.21 5.62 -23.96
N GLU A 644 7.79 5.64 -25.16
CA GLU A 644 7.71 6.77 -26.09
C GLU A 644 6.29 7.03 -26.60
N GLN A 645 5.46 6.00 -26.69
CA GLN A 645 4.10 6.06 -27.22
C GLN A 645 3.04 6.37 -26.15
N SER A 646 3.42 6.42 -24.87
CA SER A 646 2.48 6.73 -23.78
C SER A 646 1.89 8.14 -23.96
N MET A 647 0.59 8.28 -23.67
CA MET A 647 -0.08 9.59 -23.77
C MET A 647 0.63 10.66 -22.94
N ALA A 648 1.13 10.32 -21.75
CA ALA A 648 1.85 11.25 -20.89
C ALA A 648 3.14 11.78 -21.54
N ALA A 649 3.92 10.90 -22.21
CA ALA A 649 5.13 11.32 -22.94
C ALA A 649 4.79 12.16 -24.17
N VAL A 650 3.71 11.81 -24.88
CA VAL A 650 3.20 12.58 -26.04
C VAL A 650 2.70 13.95 -25.61
N ASP A 651 1.99 14.05 -24.49
CA ASP A 651 1.52 15.33 -23.94
C ASP A 651 2.68 16.23 -23.48
N ALA A 652 3.72 15.66 -22.88
CA ALA A 652 4.92 16.41 -22.54
C ALA A 652 5.64 16.94 -23.82
N GLN A 653 5.71 16.13 -24.88
CA GLN A 653 6.20 16.58 -26.18
C GLN A 653 5.34 17.70 -26.78
N ASN A 654 4.02 17.67 -26.57
CA ASN A 654 3.12 18.73 -27.02
C ASN A 654 3.38 20.05 -26.29
N VAL A 655 3.66 20.01 -24.96
CA VAL A 655 4.09 21.20 -24.21
C VAL A 655 5.38 21.78 -24.79
N LEU A 656 6.37 20.96 -25.14
CA LEU A 656 7.60 21.39 -25.83
C LEU A 656 7.29 22.06 -27.17
N THR A 657 6.32 21.53 -27.92
CA THR A 657 5.88 22.13 -29.19
C THR A 657 5.33 23.55 -28.98
N GLN A 658 4.51 23.73 -27.93
CA GLN A 658 3.96 25.04 -27.58
C GLN A 658 5.08 26.04 -27.16
N ILE A 659 6.07 25.56 -26.40
CA ILE A 659 7.21 26.38 -25.98
C ILE A 659 8.05 26.80 -27.17
N TYR A 660 8.38 25.89 -28.10
CA TYR A 660 9.09 26.22 -29.34
C TYR A 660 8.34 27.26 -30.18
N ASN A 661 7.01 27.14 -30.25
CA ASN A 661 6.20 28.14 -30.97
C ASN A 661 6.25 29.52 -30.27
N ALA A 662 6.10 29.55 -28.97
CA ALA A 662 6.14 30.80 -28.17
C ALA A 662 7.53 31.49 -28.23
N THR A 663 8.60 30.72 -28.34
CA THR A 663 9.98 31.22 -28.47
C THR A 663 10.40 31.47 -29.92
N GLN A 664 9.46 31.38 -30.87
CA GLN A 664 9.66 31.58 -32.32
C GLN A 664 10.65 30.58 -32.96
N ALA A 665 10.91 29.45 -32.28
CA ALA A 665 11.73 28.37 -32.80
C ALA A 665 10.91 27.47 -33.76
N TYR A 666 10.35 28.04 -34.83
CA TYR A 666 9.34 27.41 -35.68
C TYR A 666 9.80 26.11 -36.34
N ALA A 667 11.09 25.99 -36.69
CA ALA A 667 11.61 24.74 -37.23
C ALA A 667 11.49 23.58 -36.25
N GLN A 668 11.85 23.82 -34.97
CA GLN A 668 11.74 22.83 -33.89
C GLN A 668 10.28 22.57 -33.55
N ALA A 669 9.43 23.61 -33.56
CA ALA A 669 7.99 23.45 -33.33
C ALA A 669 7.35 22.52 -34.38
N ILE A 670 7.69 22.69 -35.67
CA ILE A 670 7.19 21.86 -36.76
C ILE A 670 7.71 20.41 -36.66
N GLU A 671 8.99 20.23 -36.34
CA GLU A 671 9.58 18.89 -36.13
C GLU A 671 8.93 18.18 -34.98
N SER A 672 8.78 18.86 -33.86
CA SER A 672 8.11 18.36 -32.63
C SER A 672 6.64 18.02 -32.92
N ALA A 673 5.90 18.88 -33.62
CA ALA A 673 4.50 18.63 -33.98
C ALA A 673 4.37 17.39 -34.90
N LYS A 674 5.27 17.23 -35.89
CA LYS A 674 5.32 16.02 -36.73
C LYS A 674 5.58 14.77 -35.91
N LYS A 675 6.46 14.85 -34.92
CA LYS A 675 6.76 13.74 -34.00
C LYS A 675 5.52 13.37 -33.17
N VAL A 676 4.84 14.36 -32.57
CA VAL A 676 3.57 14.15 -31.85
C VAL A 676 2.52 13.48 -32.75
N TYR A 677 2.36 14.00 -34.01
CA TYR A 677 1.44 13.44 -34.95
C TYR A 677 1.78 11.98 -35.32
N ALA A 678 3.06 11.70 -35.60
CA ALA A 678 3.52 10.35 -35.95
C ALA A 678 3.33 9.37 -34.75
N LEU A 679 3.59 9.80 -33.52
CA LEU A 679 3.40 8.98 -32.34
C LEU A 679 1.91 8.67 -32.10
N ARG A 680 1.05 9.69 -32.20
CA ARG A 680 -0.41 9.50 -32.13
C ARG A 680 -0.91 8.60 -33.27
N SER A 681 -0.47 8.82 -34.50
CA SER A 681 -0.88 7.96 -35.61
C SER A 681 -0.42 6.51 -35.49
N ARG A 682 0.75 6.26 -34.88
CA ARG A 682 1.19 4.87 -34.56
C ARG A 682 0.39 4.23 -33.45
N ALA A 683 0.01 5.01 -32.44
CA ALA A 683 -0.84 4.53 -31.34
C ALA A 683 -2.27 4.21 -31.82
N LEU A 684 -2.70 4.88 -32.90
CA LEU A 684 -4.04 4.73 -33.49
C LEU A 684 -4.12 3.56 -34.51
N GLY A 685 -3.00 2.92 -34.89
CA GLY A 685 -2.93 1.87 -35.92
C GLY A 685 -2.82 2.45 -37.29
#